data_9afb98a6d4b7c1c9107f5f7ec0ffa851
#
_entry.id   9afb98a6d4b7c1c9107f5f7ec0ffa851
#
_cell.length_a   1.000
_cell.length_b   1.000
_cell.length_c   1.000
_cell.angle_alpha   90.00
_cell.angle_beta   90.00
_cell.angle_gamma   90.00
#
_symmetry.space_group_name_H-M   'P 1'
#
loop_
_entity.id
_entity.type
_entity.pdbx_description
1 polymer ?
#
loop_
_entity_poly.entity_id
_entity_poly.type
_entity_poly.pdbx_seq_one_letter_code
_entity_poly.pdbx_strand_id
1 'polypeptide(L)'
;MKTLVSILAVAAALTAAPNLVMAQNDGAVVIKGVKRVRPPADAPLPALDMFVKPARIERIALSDDGSQVAFTTHVDGSHLLALYDIATGAKRAIKLQDEPLSQIRFIGNTHLMIAHTHTGLRSTCANGTNQQAQNGFNSMTQRPATDLKNPNNGPGSGVAAVEAALAFSALSRLQSPACVNYGTMAISAIVVVDLKTETATQIGFGLSEYHHAALNLPVTIDNGGRPELMGGFLELRGESMNRQPTQRAYLWRVDPATGAGKMIDDGGGDLDREFRFPDDWLIGPDGAVLARTLYQYGTQTFSIQVRDGKKWKPILSRKVARNLDAFAPQMAGLGQDGRAILIIDRDADGVYRYHEVSPEGALSPALNPGDATTDRPIFHPQTKRLAGFVSQKEMPAYTFFDAGMAKVYAAAQDAAPGQAVRVVAMANDPRKLILSTHGDIEAGNYYFLNLTDGSYVDLGNDHAAVPAEWIARQSVISYKSRDGQDIQAVLTLPSKPLDENLPIVVLPHDGPDGHDALGFDWLAQSIASRGFAVLQPNYRGSNNAGPAFTAAGDGQWGGGMLNDMADGVRYLADEGIGDAKRACIVGRGYGGYAALSGAVSGDNTYRCAVSIGGISDVAEYRSWYSEHRSRPDPDELGALEPDTAYPRAFKVTEKSHVRLKRRLGMADLAAISPVNKADSAVPTLLIHPEADREVPTQQSRIMRDAGKGRIQYLQLTDCDHDLTTETCRLQAAQAVTDFLLKYNP
;
A
#
# COMPACT_ATOMS: atom_id res chain seq x y z
N MET A 1 -16.51 -36.18 -2.39
CA MET A 1 -16.69 -35.93 -3.85
C MET A 1 -16.88 -34.44 -4.19
N LYS A 2 -17.45 -33.59 -3.35
CA LYS A 2 -17.53 -32.12 -3.63
C LYS A 2 -16.19 -31.39 -3.50
N THR A 3 -15.27 -31.85 -2.68
CA THR A 3 -13.93 -31.25 -2.46
C THR A 3 -12.96 -31.51 -3.61
N LEU A 4 -13.09 -32.62 -4.33
CA LEU A 4 -12.24 -32.91 -5.49
C LEU A 4 -12.62 -32.09 -6.74
N VAL A 5 -13.87 -31.69 -6.88
CA VAL A 5 -14.33 -30.87 -8.01
C VAL A 5 -13.80 -29.42 -7.90
N SER A 6 -13.65 -28.90 -6.68
CA SER A 6 -13.07 -27.58 -6.46
C SER A 6 -11.58 -27.49 -6.82
N ILE A 7 -10.82 -28.55 -6.59
CA ILE A 7 -9.37 -28.60 -6.95
C ILE A 7 -9.18 -28.67 -8.46
N LEU A 8 -10.08 -29.34 -9.19
CA LEU A 8 -10.02 -29.41 -10.66
C LEU A 8 -10.44 -28.05 -11.32
N ALA A 9 -11.35 -27.31 -10.74
CA ALA A 9 -11.73 -25.97 -11.23
C ALA A 9 -10.60 -24.95 -11.02
N VAL A 10 -9.89 -25.03 -9.89
CA VAL A 10 -8.70 -24.22 -9.62
C VAL A 10 -7.57 -24.51 -10.60
N ALA A 11 -7.36 -25.78 -10.97
CA ALA A 11 -6.40 -26.15 -12.02
C ALA A 11 -6.76 -25.56 -13.39
N ALA A 12 -8.05 -25.44 -13.72
CA ALA A 12 -8.52 -24.87 -14.99
C ALA A 12 -8.33 -23.34 -15.06
N ALA A 13 -8.47 -22.60 -13.96
CA ALA A 13 -8.21 -21.16 -13.91
C ALA A 13 -6.71 -20.81 -14.04
N LEU A 14 -5.84 -21.79 -13.78
CA LEU A 14 -4.38 -21.69 -13.94
C LEU A 14 -3.89 -22.20 -15.33
N THR A 15 -4.80 -22.51 -16.28
CA THR A 15 -4.48 -23.23 -17.52
C THR A 15 -3.92 -22.40 -18.68
N ALA A 16 -3.71 -21.10 -18.57
CA ALA A 16 -2.76 -20.45 -19.46
C ALA A 16 -1.35 -20.99 -19.09
N ALA A 17 -0.88 -22.02 -19.78
CA ALA A 17 0.47 -22.53 -19.61
C ALA A 17 1.45 -21.39 -19.89
N PRO A 18 2.29 -20.96 -18.94
CA PRO A 18 3.36 -20.04 -19.28
C PRO A 18 4.27 -20.73 -20.27
N ASN A 19 4.46 -20.11 -21.42
CA ASN A 19 5.41 -20.57 -22.41
C ASN A 19 6.80 -20.10 -21.94
N LEU A 20 7.70 -21.04 -21.65
CA LEU A 20 9.11 -20.72 -21.52
C LEU A 20 9.61 -20.29 -22.92
N VAL A 21 9.88 -19.00 -23.07
CA VAL A 21 10.43 -18.47 -24.33
C VAL A 21 11.93 -18.28 -24.15
N MET A 22 12.72 -19.06 -24.89
CA MET A 22 14.17 -18.86 -24.96
C MET A 22 14.43 -17.71 -25.93
N ALA A 23 15.09 -16.65 -25.46
CA ALA A 23 15.56 -15.59 -26.33
C ALA A 23 16.72 -16.11 -27.19
N GLN A 24 16.58 -16.05 -28.52
CA GLN A 24 17.72 -16.18 -29.41
C GLN A 24 18.19 -14.76 -29.73
N ASN A 25 19.27 -14.32 -29.10
CA ASN A 25 20.35 -13.45 -29.60
C ASN A 25 20.97 -12.60 -28.47
N ASP A 26 22.26 -12.61 -28.42
CA ASP A 26 23.19 -11.68 -27.73
C ASP A 26 22.97 -11.35 -26.25
N GLY A 27 22.27 -12.22 -25.49
CA GLY A 27 22.15 -12.07 -24.02
C GLY A 27 21.15 -11.02 -23.51
N ALA A 28 20.44 -10.34 -24.40
CA ALA A 28 19.37 -9.43 -24.00
C ALA A 28 18.02 -10.16 -23.93
N VAL A 29 17.36 -10.11 -22.78
CA VAL A 29 15.98 -10.60 -22.64
C VAL A 29 15.05 -9.56 -23.27
N VAL A 30 14.24 -9.97 -24.23
CA VAL A 30 13.17 -9.14 -24.78
C VAL A 30 11.86 -9.90 -24.63
N ILE A 31 10.97 -9.40 -23.81
CA ILE A 31 9.61 -9.90 -23.70
C ILE A 31 8.91 -9.56 -25.00
N LYS A 32 8.46 -10.58 -25.72
CA LYS A 32 7.75 -10.36 -26.99
C LYS A 32 6.46 -9.58 -26.68
N GLY A 33 6.45 -8.29 -27.01
CA GLY A 33 5.34 -7.41 -26.77
C GLY A 33 4.06 -7.96 -27.42
N VAL A 34 2.96 -7.90 -26.66
CA VAL A 34 1.63 -8.15 -27.21
C VAL A 34 1.36 -7.07 -28.27
N LYS A 35 1.08 -7.48 -29.50
CA LYS A 35 0.65 -6.52 -30.54
C LYS A 35 -0.67 -5.90 -30.09
N ARG A 36 -0.73 -4.57 -30.11
CA ARG A 36 -1.96 -3.86 -29.84
C ARG A 36 -3.03 -4.27 -30.87
N VAL A 37 -4.10 -4.87 -30.35
CA VAL A 37 -5.31 -5.14 -31.13
C VAL A 37 -6.34 -4.11 -30.66
N ARG A 38 -6.96 -3.40 -31.62
CA ARG A 38 -8.11 -2.53 -31.31
C ARG A 38 -9.39 -3.32 -31.53
N PRO A 39 -10.43 -3.11 -30.71
CA PRO A 39 -11.71 -3.71 -31.02
C PRO A 39 -12.26 -3.16 -32.33
N PRO A 40 -12.99 -3.96 -33.10
CA PRO A 40 -13.74 -3.46 -34.25
C PRO A 40 -14.66 -2.30 -33.88
N ALA A 41 -14.92 -1.38 -34.81
CA ALA A 41 -15.76 -0.22 -34.54
C ALA A 41 -17.19 -0.61 -34.11
N ASP A 42 -17.69 -1.72 -34.63
CA ASP A 42 -19.01 -2.29 -34.35
C ASP A 42 -18.99 -3.32 -33.18
N ALA A 43 -17.83 -3.58 -32.57
CA ALA A 43 -17.75 -4.51 -31.44
C ALA A 43 -18.70 -4.07 -30.31
N PRO A 44 -19.42 -5.00 -29.68
CA PRO A 44 -20.24 -4.67 -28.49
C PRO A 44 -19.35 -4.13 -27.37
N LEU A 45 -19.87 -3.18 -26.60
CA LEU A 45 -19.15 -2.67 -25.43
C LEU A 45 -18.94 -3.80 -24.41
N PRO A 46 -17.76 -3.88 -23.78
CA PRO A 46 -17.48 -4.89 -22.77
C PRO A 46 -18.36 -4.66 -21.54
N ALA A 47 -18.70 -5.74 -20.87
CA ALA A 47 -19.42 -5.65 -19.58
C ALA A 47 -18.54 -4.98 -18.52
N LEU A 48 -19.15 -4.17 -17.66
CA LEU A 48 -18.41 -3.41 -16.64
C LEU A 48 -17.78 -4.29 -15.55
N ASP A 49 -18.38 -5.46 -15.28
CA ASP A 49 -17.87 -6.43 -14.32
C ASP A 49 -16.44 -6.91 -14.66
N MET A 50 -16.04 -6.85 -15.92
CA MET A 50 -14.67 -7.20 -16.34
C MET A 50 -13.62 -6.24 -15.78
N PHE A 51 -13.95 -4.94 -15.66
CA PHE A 51 -13.02 -3.90 -15.23
C PHE A 51 -12.90 -3.77 -13.71
N VAL A 52 -13.93 -4.17 -12.97
CA VAL A 52 -14.03 -3.91 -11.53
C VAL A 52 -13.50 -5.04 -10.66
N LYS A 53 -13.12 -6.16 -11.28
CA LYS A 53 -12.50 -7.27 -10.57
C LYS A 53 -11.19 -6.82 -9.91
N PRO A 54 -10.93 -7.24 -8.67
CA PRO A 54 -9.64 -6.98 -8.03
C PRO A 54 -8.50 -7.56 -8.85
N ALA A 55 -7.30 -7.04 -8.65
CA ALA A 55 -6.09 -7.60 -9.25
C ALA A 55 -6.00 -9.10 -8.94
N ARG A 56 -5.61 -9.89 -9.95
CA ARG A 56 -5.46 -11.35 -9.79
C ARG A 56 -4.31 -11.70 -8.86
N ILE A 57 -3.22 -10.94 -8.92
CA ILE A 57 -2.04 -11.13 -8.09
C ILE A 57 -2.01 -10.00 -7.06
N GLU A 58 -2.32 -10.32 -5.81
CA GLU A 58 -2.35 -9.32 -4.74
C GLU A 58 -1.00 -9.15 -4.07
N ARG A 59 -0.31 -10.27 -3.83
CA ARG A 59 1.05 -10.31 -3.28
C ARG A 59 1.84 -11.35 -4.06
N ILE A 60 3.12 -11.07 -4.31
CA ILE A 60 4.01 -11.98 -5.03
C ILE A 60 5.37 -12.03 -4.34
N ALA A 61 6.01 -13.18 -4.36
CA ALA A 61 7.34 -13.39 -3.80
C ALA A 61 8.13 -14.40 -4.66
N LEU A 62 9.45 -14.25 -4.64
CA LEU A 62 10.40 -15.14 -5.30
C LEU A 62 11.26 -15.82 -4.24
N SER A 63 11.54 -17.13 -4.41
CA SER A 63 12.45 -17.86 -3.52
C SER A 63 13.88 -17.33 -3.61
N ASP A 64 14.68 -17.56 -2.57
CA ASP A 64 16.05 -17.07 -2.46
C ASP A 64 16.95 -17.51 -3.62
N ASP A 65 16.72 -18.69 -4.19
CA ASP A 65 17.45 -19.21 -5.36
C ASP A 65 16.77 -18.87 -6.70
N GLY A 66 15.58 -18.29 -6.68
CA GLY A 66 14.79 -17.95 -7.86
C GLY A 66 14.15 -19.15 -8.54
N SER A 67 13.98 -20.28 -7.85
CA SER A 67 13.37 -21.49 -8.42
C SER A 67 11.85 -21.54 -8.31
N GLN A 68 11.27 -20.81 -7.34
CA GLN A 68 9.84 -20.85 -7.04
C GLN A 68 9.26 -19.43 -6.93
N VAL A 69 8.04 -19.25 -7.43
CA VAL A 69 7.22 -18.07 -7.24
C VAL A 69 6.03 -18.41 -6.37
N ALA A 70 5.74 -17.57 -5.39
CA ALA A 70 4.52 -17.62 -4.60
C ALA A 70 3.69 -16.35 -4.85
N PHE A 71 2.38 -16.46 -4.99
CA PHE A 71 1.50 -15.31 -5.06
C PHE A 71 0.13 -15.60 -4.45
N THR A 72 -0.55 -14.56 -3.96
CA THR A 72 -1.93 -14.68 -3.47
C THR A 72 -2.91 -14.21 -4.52
N THR A 73 -4.06 -14.86 -4.57
CA THR A 73 -5.10 -14.61 -5.56
C THR A 73 -6.48 -14.99 -5.02
N HIS A 74 -7.54 -14.40 -5.59
CA HIS A 74 -8.90 -14.84 -5.36
C HIS A 74 -9.44 -15.60 -6.58
N VAL A 75 -9.99 -16.79 -6.34
CA VAL A 75 -10.64 -17.60 -7.38
C VAL A 75 -11.97 -18.12 -6.83
N ASP A 76 -13.05 -17.80 -7.51
CA ASP A 76 -14.43 -18.21 -7.13
C ASP A 76 -14.78 -17.93 -5.65
N GLY A 77 -14.40 -16.73 -5.18
CA GLY A 77 -14.63 -16.30 -3.80
C GLY A 77 -13.77 -17.00 -2.75
N SER A 78 -12.74 -17.72 -3.16
CA SER A 78 -11.75 -18.33 -2.26
C SER A 78 -10.41 -17.60 -2.37
N HIS A 79 -9.83 -17.21 -1.24
CA HIS A 79 -8.49 -16.66 -1.16
C HIS A 79 -7.47 -17.80 -1.21
N LEU A 80 -6.52 -17.75 -2.11
CA LEU A 80 -5.56 -18.82 -2.39
C LEU A 80 -4.12 -18.30 -2.37
N LEU A 81 -3.22 -19.09 -1.82
CA LEU A 81 -1.79 -19.00 -2.05
C LEU A 81 -1.41 -19.94 -3.18
N ALA A 82 -1.00 -19.42 -4.32
CA ALA A 82 -0.52 -20.18 -5.45
C ALA A 82 1.01 -20.26 -5.42
N LEU A 83 1.53 -21.44 -5.74
CA LEU A 83 2.96 -21.73 -5.84
C LEU A 83 3.24 -22.20 -7.25
N TYR A 84 4.31 -21.69 -7.84
CA TYR A 84 4.77 -22.02 -9.19
C TYR A 84 6.25 -22.38 -9.18
N ASP A 85 6.59 -23.54 -9.70
CA ASP A 85 7.98 -23.97 -9.90
C ASP A 85 8.45 -23.57 -11.30
N ILE A 86 9.50 -22.76 -11.36
CA ILE A 86 9.99 -22.15 -12.60
C ILE A 86 10.51 -23.20 -13.58
N ALA A 87 11.22 -24.21 -13.10
CA ALA A 87 11.89 -25.20 -13.97
C ALA A 87 10.90 -26.21 -14.56
N THR A 88 9.93 -26.64 -13.77
CA THR A 88 8.99 -27.70 -14.16
C THR A 88 7.65 -27.17 -14.66
N GLY A 89 7.32 -25.91 -14.37
CA GLY A 89 6.01 -25.34 -14.61
C GLY A 89 4.92 -25.90 -13.66
N ALA A 90 5.29 -26.67 -12.65
CA ALA A 90 4.35 -27.28 -11.71
C ALA A 90 3.66 -26.19 -10.88
N LYS A 91 2.34 -26.35 -10.70
CA LYS A 91 1.50 -25.42 -9.96
C LYS A 91 0.79 -26.15 -8.83
N ARG A 92 0.68 -25.49 -7.69
CA ARG A 92 -0.16 -25.95 -6.57
C ARG A 92 -0.78 -24.75 -5.87
N ALA A 93 -1.86 -24.94 -5.17
CA ALA A 93 -2.53 -23.89 -4.42
C ALA A 93 -2.92 -24.37 -3.03
N ILE A 94 -2.81 -23.47 -2.06
CA ILE A 94 -3.21 -23.66 -0.67
C ILE A 94 -4.33 -22.64 -0.39
N LYS A 95 -5.46 -23.09 0.17
CA LYS A 95 -6.54 -22.18 0.53
C LYS A 95 -6.14 -21.36 1.77
N LEU A 96 -6.32 -20.05 1.68
CA LEU A 96 -6.17 -19.11 2.79
C LEU A 96 -7.54 -18.71 3.34
N GLN A 97 -7.54 -18.07 4.50
CA GLN A 97 -8.74 -17.36 5.01
C GLN A 97 -8.89 -16.01 4.32
N ASP A 98 -10.12 -15.48 4.27
CA ASP A 98 -10.45 -14.18 3.68
C ASP A 98 -10.05 -13.03 4.64
N GLU A 99 -8.77 -12.94 4.98
CA GLU A 99 -8.21 -11.82 5.73
C GLU A 99 -7.18 -11.07 4.91
N PRO A 100 -7.12 -9.73 5.00
CA PRO A 100 -6.18 -8.94 4.24
C PRO A 100 -4.74 -9.29 4.65
N LEU A 101 -3.95 -9.73 3.69
CA LEU A 101 -2.53 -10.02 3.85
C LEU A 101 -1.72 -8.76 3.64
N SER A 102 -0.81 -8.48 4.56
CA SER A 102 0.14 -7.39 4.39
C SER A 102 1.33 -7.80 3.51
N GLN A 103 1.84 -9.02 3.70
CA GLN A 103 3.00 -9.50 2.96
C GLN A 103 3.07 -11.03 2.90
N ILE A 104 3.71 -11.55 1.83
CA ILE A 104 4.26 -12.90 1.75
C ILE A 104 5.75 -12.82 1.43
N ARG A 105 6.56 -13.75 1.96
CA ARG A 105 7.99 -13.80 1.69
C ARG A 105 8.54 -15.22 1.88
N PHE A 106 9.41 -15.65 1.00
CA PHE A 106 10.15 -16.91 1.21
C PHE A 106 11.13 -16.81 2.38
N ILE A 107 11.31 -17.91 3.07
CA ILE A 107 12.35 -18.15 4.06
C ILE A 107 13.19 -19.27 3.48
N GLY A 108 14.33 -18.93 2.87
CA GLY A 108 15.06 -19.83 2.00
C GLY A 108 14.21 -20.27 0.80
N ASN A 109 14.22 -21.58 0.50
CA ASN A 109 13.47 -22.15 -0.63
C ASN A 109 12.37 -23.11 -0.17
N THR A 110 12.19 -23.31 1.13
CA THR A 110 11.35 -24.38 1.69
C THR A 110 10.19 -23.90 2.56
N HIS A 111 10.24 -22.66 3.01
CA HIS A 111 9.18 -22.10 3.86
C HIS A 111 8.70 -20.78 3.26
N LEU A 112 7.44 -20.43 3.54
CA LEU A 112 6.86 -19.16 3.18
C LEU A 112 6.30 -18.47 4.43
N MET A 113 6.74 -17.24 4.69
CA MET A 113 6.18 -16.37 5.71
C MET A 113 4.97 -15.65 5.13
N ILE A 114 3.88 -15.66 5.87
CA ILE A 114 2.64 -14.91 5.62
C ILE A 114 2.46 -13.97 6.80
N ALA A 115 2.31 -12.69 6.52
CA ALA A 115 2.15 -11.68 7.55
C ALA A 115 0.84 -10.91 7.38
N HIS A 116 0.16 -10.69 8.51
CA HIS A 116 -0.97 -9.77 8.67
C HIS A 116 -0.50 -8.65 9.57
N THR A 117 -0.44 -7.43 9.06
CA THR A 117 -0.03 -6.28 9.86
C THR A 117 -1.26 -5.52 10.31
N HIS A 118 -1.35 -5.31 11.61
CA HIS A 118 -2.39 -4.51 12.25
C HIS A 118 -1.75 -3.31 12.92
N THR A 119 -2.42 -2.18 12.85
CA THR A 119 -2.01 -1.01 13.61
C THR A 119 -2.63 -1.08 15.00
N GLY A 120 -1.79 -1.26 15.99
CA GLY A 120 -2.16 -1.23 17.41
C GLY A 120 -1.92 0.14 18.02
N LEU A 121 -2.78 0.55 18.96
CA LEU A 121 -2.56 1.72 19.77
C LEU A 121 -1.82 1.33 21.06
N ARG A 122 -0.73 2.03 21.37
CA ARG A 122 -0.17 1.99 22.74
C ARG A 122 -1.17 2.73 23.65
N SER A 123 -1.87 2.01 24.48
CA SER A 123 -2.92 2.55 25.34
C SER A 123 -2.64 2.30 26.81
N THR A 124 -2.94 3.28 27.65
CA THR A 124 -2.92 3.14 29.12
C THR A 124 -4.23 2.66 29.69
N CYS A 125 -5.07 2.02 28.95
CA CYS A 125 -6.33 1.50 29.47
C CYS A 125 -6.12 0.48 30.59
N ALA A 126 -5.88 0.97 31.78
CA ALA A 126 -5.84 0.13 32.98
C ALA A 126 -7.24 -0.20 33.55
N ASN A 127 -8.29 0.53 33.19
CA ASN A 127 -9.60 0.44 33.85
C ASN A 127 -10.80 0.52 32.91
N GLY A 128 -10.73 0.03 31.68
CA GLY A 128 -11.86 0.03 30.78
C GLY A 128 -12.69 -1.24 30.90
N THR A 129 -13.87 -1.14 31.48
CA THR A 129 -14.90 -2.19 31.52
C THR A 129 -15.43 -2.51 30.11
N ASN A 130 -14.67 -3.21 29.32
CA ASN A 130 -15.18 -3.82 28.11
C ASN A 130 -15.09 -5.35 28.21
N GLN A 131 -16.04 -5.92 28.94
CA GLN A 131 -16.17 -7.36 29.21
C GLN A 131 -16.16 -8.22 27.93
N GLN A 132 -16.63 -7.68 26.79
CA GLN A 132 -16.64 -8.41 25.53
C GLN A 132 -15.24 -8.52 24.90
N ALA A 133 -14.43 -7.47 24.95
CA ALA A 133 -13.06 -7.51 24.49
C ALA A 133 -12.17 -8.38 25.39
N GLN A 134 -12.37 -8.32 26.70
CA GLN A 134 -11.72 -9.18 27.68
C GLN A 134 -12.08 -10.66 27.51
N ASN A 135 -13.34 -10.97 27.24
CA ASN A 135 -13.77 -12.35 27.01
C ASN A 135 -13.20 -12.93 25.70
N GLY A 136 -13.06 -12.12 24.65
CA GLY A 136 -12.36 -12.51 23.42
C GLY A 136 -10.88 -12.77 23.65
N PHE A 137 -10.18 -11.89 24.37
CA PHE A 137 -8.77 -12.03 24.71
C PHE A 137 -8.52 -13.22 25.64
N ASN A 138 -9.32 -13.38 26.71
CA ASN A 138 -9.20 -14.49 27.64
C ASN A 138 -9.53 -15.86 27.01
N SER A 139 -10.45 -15.91 26.05
CA SER A 139 -10.72 -17.16 25.32
C SER A 139 -9.57 -17.58 24.40
N MET A 140 -8.78 -16.62 23.90
CA MET A 140 -7.59 -16.88 23.08
C MET A 140 -6.37 -17.25 23.92
N THR A 141 -6.18 -16.61 25.08
CA THR A 141 -5.03 -16.86 25.96
C THR A 141 -5.17 -18.12 26.80
N GLN A 142 -6.39 -18.63 26.98
CA GLN A 142 -6.65 -19.87 27.73
C GLN A 142 -6.57 -21.16 26.88
N ARG A 143 -6.38 -21.08 25.57
CA ARG A 143 -6.11 -22.29 24.77
C ARG A 143 -4.63 -22.66 24.91
N PRO A 144 -4.31 -23.79 25.57
CA PRO A 144 -2.92 -24.22 25.70
C PRO A 144 -2.37 -24.53 24.31
N ALA A 145 -1.11 -24.16 24.05
CA ALA A 145 -0.38 -24.46 22.83
C ALA A 145 -0.33 -25.96 22.49
N THR A 146 -0.67 -26.83 23.43
CA THR A 146 -0.79 -28.26 23.28
C THR A 146 -1.96 -28.71 22.39
N ASP A 147 -3.02 -27.91 22.24
CA ASP A 147 -4.18 -28.29 21.40
C ASP A 147 -3.86 -28.19 19.90
N LEU A 148 -2.86 -27.41 19.50
CA LEU A 148 -2.38 -27.34 18.11
C LEU A 148 -1.49 -28.52 17.71
N LYS A 149 -1.04 -29.33 18.67
CA LYS A 149 -0.19 -30.52 18.45
C LYS A 149 -0.97 -31.84 18.55
N ASN A 150 -2.29 -31.83 18.58
CA ASN A 150 -3.05 -33.08 18.70
C ASN A 150 -3.00 -33.86 17.37
N PRO A 151 -2.30 -35.03 17.32
CA PRO A 151 -2.13 -35.81 16.08
C PRO A 151 -3.41 -36.54 15.60
N ASN A 152 -4.54 -36.38 16.31
CA ASN A 152 -5.81 -37.00 15.97
C ASN A 152 -6.70 -36.16 15.02
N ASN A 153 -6.25 -34.96 14.62
CA ASN A 153 -6.90 -34.26 13.54
C ASN A 153 -6.39 -34.86 12.21
N GLY A 154 -7.29 -35.55 11.51
CA GLY A 154 -7.02 -36.29 10.28
C GLY A 154 -6.40 -35.44 9.13
N PRO A 155 -6.19 -35.99 7.92
CA PRO A 155 -5.47 -35.34 6.80
C PRO A 155 -6.22 -34.16 6.18
N GLY A 156 -6.46 -33.14 6.93
CA GLY A 156 -7.03 -31.84 6.68
C GLY A 156 -6.47 -30.80 7.64
N SER A 157 -5.56 -31.22 8.54
CA SER A 157 -5.07 -30.42 9.66
C SER A 157 -4.20 -29.22 9.27
N GLY A 158 -3.56 -29.22 8.11
CA GLY A 158 -2.77 -28.08 7.63
C GLY A 158 -3.60 -26.81 7.43
N VAL A 159 -4.77 -26.95 6.81
CA VAL A 159 -5.71 -25.83 6.59
C VAL A 159 -6.30 -25.35 7.92
N ALA A 160 -6.69 -26.29 8.81
CA ALA A 160 -7.23 -25.94 10.14
C ALA A 160 -6.19 -25.27 11.05
N ALA A 161 -4.89 -25.59 10.90
CA ALA A 161 -3.82 -24.91 11.64
C ALA A 161 -3.59 -23.48 11.13
N VAL A 162 -3.66 -23.24 9.83
CA VAL A 162 -3.64 -21.88 9.24
C VAL A 162 -4.87 -21.11 9.68
N GLU A 163 -6.05 -21.75 9.68
CA GLU A 163 -7.29 -21.17 10.14
C GLU A 163 -7.24 -20.75 11.62
N ALA A 164 -6.70 -21.59 12.50
CA ALA A 164 -6.54 -21.26 13.91
C ALA A 164 -5.50 -20.16 14.15
N ALA A 165 -4.43 -20.11 13.34
CA ALA A 165 -3.38 -19.11 13.43
C ALA A 165 -3.86 -17.72 12.97
N LEU A 166 -4.75 -17.66 11.97
CA LEU A 166 -5.29 -16.41 11.43
C LEU A 166 -6.42 -15.81 12.28
N ALA A 167 -7.04 -16.56 13.19
CA ALA A 167 -8.03 -16.05 14.15
C ALA A 167 -7.48 -14.97 15.12
N PHE A 168 -6.20 -14.62 15.01
CA PHE A 168 -5.54 -13.54 15.78
C PHE A 168 -5.98 -12.12 15.36
N SER A 169 -6.71 -11.97 14.25
CA SER A 169 -7.31 -10.70 13.80
C SER A 169 -8.27 -10.06 14.83
N ALA A 170 -8.69 -10.81 15.83
CA ALA A 170 -9.47 -10.27 16.95
C ALA A 170 -8.73 -9.20 17.77
N LEU A 171 -7.40 -9.07 17.65
CA LEU A 171 -6.64 -7.96 18.27
C LEU A 171 -7.01 -6.58 17.70
N SER A 172 -7.49 -6.50 16.47
CA SER A 172 -7.97 -5.25 15.88
C SER A 172 -9.26 -4.71 16.52
N ARG A 173 -9.99 -5.56 17.27
CA ARG A 173 -11.25 -5.18 17.95
C ARG A 173 -11.05 -4.61 19.36
N LEU A 174 -9.81 -4.52 19.87
CA LEU A 174 -9.51 -4.00 21.21
C LEU A 174 -9.47 -2.47 21.28
N GLN A 175 -10.26 -1.76 20.50
CA GLN A 175 -10.36 -0.31 20.55
C GLN A 175 -11.40 0.15 21.56
N SER A 176 -10.95 0.64 22.73
CA SER A 176 -11.82 1.35 23.67
C SER A 176 -11.65 2.86 23.51
N PRO A 177 -12.75 3.64 23.40
CA PRO A 177 -12.68 5.09 23.17
C PRO A 177 -12.19 5.93 24.36
N ALA A 178 -12.01 5.32 25.53
CA ALA A 178 -11.71 6.05 26.78
C ALA A 178 -10.22 6.12 27.18
N CYS A 179 -9.31 5.68 26.33
CA CYS A 179 -7.90 5.50 26.70
C CYS A 179 -7.00 6.60 26.13
N VAL A 180 -6.03 7.05 26.94
CA VAL A 180 -4.98 7.97 26.46
C VAL A 180 -3.96 7.17 25.65
N ASN A 181 -3.81 7.52 24.37
CA ASN A 181 -2.92 6.85 23.45
C ASN A 181 -1.54 7.51 23.46
N TYR A 182 -0.47 6.71 23.62
CA TYR A 182 0.92 7.16 23.56
C TYR A 182 1.56 7.04 22.18
N GLY A 183 0.80 6.66 21.17
CA GLY A 183 1.23 6.49 19.78
C GLY A 183 0.68 5.21 19.16
N THR A 184 0.79 5.12 17.85
CA THR A 184 0.48 3.91 17.09
C THR A 184 1.71 3.04 16.94
N MET A 185 1.50 1.76 16.93
CA MET A 185 2.53 0.76 16.66
C MET A 185 1.97 -0.27 15.71
N ALA A 186 2.66 -0.50 14.61
CA ALA A 186 2.34 -1.63 13.75
C ALA A 186 2.81 -2.91 14.43
N ILE A 187 1.93 -3.87 14.54
CA ILE A 187 2.23 -5.22 15.01
C ILE A 187 1.82 -6.22 13.94
N SER A 188 2.63 -7.25 13.75
CA SER A 188 2.35 -8.26 12.74
C SER A 188 2.11 -9.62 13.38
N ALA A 189 1.02 -10.27 12.98
CA ALA A 189 0.83 -11.69 13.16
C ALA A 189 1.54 -12.43 12.02
N ILE A 190 2.34 -13.43 12.34
CA ILE A 190 3.18 -14.13 11.38
C ILE A 190 2.87 -15.61 11.43
N VAL A 191 2.62 -16.17 10.25
CA VAL A 191 2.49 -17.61 10.03
C VAL A 191 3.56 -18.04 9.04
N VAL A 192 4.23 -19.13 9.33
CA VAL A 192 5.19 -19.75 8.42
C VAL A 192 4.62 -21.09 7.94
N VAL A 193 4.57 -21.25 6.62
CA VAL A 193 4.13 -22.48 5.96
C VAL A 193 5.37 -23.24 5.48
N ASP A 194 5.53 -24.48 5.92
CA ASP A 194 6.48 -25.42 5.32
C ASP A 194 5.89 -25.90 3.99
N LEU A 195 6.57 -25.59 2.89
CA LEU A 195 6.08 -25.87 1.54
C LEU A 195 6.15 -27.36 1.15
N LYS A 196 6.90 -28.17 1.90
CA LYS A 196 7.02 -29.61 1.67
C LYS A 196 5.95 -30.40 2.41
N THR A 197 5.71 -30.06 3.66
CA THR A 197 4.75 -30.78 4.52
C THR A 197 3.37 -30.12 4.55
N GLU A 198 3.25 -28.89 4.01
CA GLU A 198 2.04 -28.03 4.05
C GLU A 198 1.55 -27.79 5.47
N THR A 199 2.46 -27.80 6.44
CA THR A 199 2.16 -27.48 7.83
C THR A 199 2.42 -26.00 8.09
N ALA A 200 1.58 -25.39 8.94
CA ALA A 200 1.69 -23.99 9.32
C ALA A 200 2.14 -23.86 10.77
N THR A 201 3.08 -22.95 11.01
CA THR A 201 3.60 -22.61 12.33
C THR A 201 3.35 -21.14 12.61
N GLN A 202 2.64 -20.83 13.67
CA GLN A 202 2.46 -19.44 14.11
C GLN A 202 3.69 -18.97 14.89
N ILE A 203 4.28 -17.86 14.47
CA ILE A 203 5.45 -17.27 15.12
C ILE A 203 4.98 -16.30 16.20
N GLY A 204 5.63 -16.34 17.37
CA GLY A 204 5.28 -15.53 18.54
C GLY A 204 4.55 -16.31 19.63
N PHE A 205 4.02 -17.51 19.31
CA PHE A 205 3.50 -18.44 20.29
C PHE A 205 4.61 -19.39 20.74
N GLY A 206 4.80 -19.52 22.06
CA GLY A 206 5.82 -20.44 22.61
C GLY A 206 7.23 -19.85 22.72
N LEU A 207 7.42 -18.54 22.50
CA LEU A 207 8.67 -17.86 22.79
C LEU A 207 8.92 -17.75 24.30
N SER A 208 7.84 -17.54 25.06
CA SER A 208 7.81 -17.59 26.54
C SER A 208 6.43 -18.05 27.01
N GLU A 209 6.12 -17.89 28.30
CA GLU A 209 4.78 -18.11 28.85
C GLU A 209 3.72 -17.07 28.36
N TYR A 210 4.15 -16.01 27.68
CA TYR A 210 3.30 -14.96 27.13
C TYR A 210 3.21 -15.04 25.61
N HIS A 211 2.17 -14.42 25.04
CA HIS A 211 2.06 -14.24 23.60
C HIS A 211 2.91 -13.07 23.14
N HIS A 212 3.43 -13.15 21.92
CA HIS A 212 4.26 -12.12 21.34
C HIS A 212 3.75 -11.78 19.93
N ALA A 213 3.71 -10.47 19.63
CA ALA A 213 3.43 -9.97 18.28
C ALA A 213 4.70 -9.33 17.70
N ALA A 214 4.97 -9.54 16.44
CA ALA A 214 6.12 -8.93 15.79
C ALA A 214 5.93 -7.42 15.65
N LEU A 215 6.94 -6.64 16.06
CA LEU A 215 6.97 -5.18 15.91
C LEU A 215 7.21 -4.75 14.48
N ASN A 216 8.06 -5.50 13.80
CA ASN A 216 8.37 -5.38 12.38
C ASN A 216 8.45 -6.79 11.80
N LEU A 217 8.42 -6.91 10.48
CA LEU A 217 8.60 -8.21 9.87
C LEU A 217 10.01 -8.74 10.19
N PRO A 218 10.13 -9.97 10.71
CA PRO A 218 11.43 -10.56 11.00
C PRO A 218 12.27 -10.71 9.73
N VAL A 219 13.55 -10.53 9.86
CA VAL A 219 14.49 -10.84 8.77
C VAL A 219 14.80 -12.32 8.75
N THR A 220 15.00 -12.87 7.56
CA THR A 220 15.51 -14.21 7.38
C THR A 220 17.04 -14.17 7.46
N ILE A 221 17.61 -15.03 8.25
CA ILE A 221 19.07 -15.24 8.34
C ILE A 221 19.38 -16.67 7.98
N ASP A 222 20.51 -16.89 7.31
CA ASP A 222 21.01 -18.23 7.04
C ASP A 222 22.02 -18.63 8.15
N ASN A 223 21.68 -19.67 8.88
CA ASN A 223 22.53 -20.22 9.92
C ASN A 223 23.11 -21.59 9.45
N GLY A 224 24.11 -21.52 8.57
CA GLY A 224 24.78 -22.72 8.04
C GLY A 224 23.85 -23.62 7.22
N GLY A 225 23.03 -23.06 6.37
CA GLY A 225 22.05 -23.74 5.52
C GLY A 225 20.69 -24.00 6.19
N ARG A 226 20.51 -23.56 7.44
CA ARG A 226 19.21 -23.55 8.12
C ARG A 226 18.69 -22.13 8.19
N PRO A 227 17.58 -21.81 7.52
CA PRO A 227 16.99 -20.51 7.64
C PRO A 227 16.35 -20.34 9.01
N GLU A 228 16.56 -19.18 9.63
CA GLU A 228 15.96 -18.74 10.89
C GLU A 228 15.34 -17.37 10.70
N LEU A 229 14.39 -17.01 11.56
CA LEU A 229 13.81 -15.68 11.64
C LEU A 229 14.41 -14.92 12.80
N MET A 230 14.68 -13.63 12.58
CA MET A 230 15.15 -12.75 13.66
C MET A 230 14.43 -11.41 13.61
N GLY A 231 13.84 -11.00 14.75
CA GLY A 231 13.07 -9.76 14.82
C GLY A 231 12.69 -9.35 16.23
N GLY A 232 12.23 -8.11 16.35
CA GLY A 232 11.67 -7.57 17.57
C GLY A 232 10.23 -8.04 17.77
N PHE A 233 9.94 -8.57 18.97
CA PHE A 233 8.60 -9.01 19.32
C PHE A 233 8.14 -8.31 20.60
N LEU A 234 6.91 -7.84 20.58
CA LEU A 234 6.23 -7.26 21.73
C LEU A 234 5.59 -8.37 22.54
N GLU A 235 5.95 -8.44 23.81
CA GLU A 235 5.32 -9.33 24.77
C GLU A 235 3.95 -8.79 25.19
N LEU A 236 2.90 -9.60 25.00
CA LEU A 236 1.53 -9.28 25.35
C LEU A 236 1.18 -9.96 26.68
N ARG A 237 1.27 -9.23 27.78
CA ARG A 237 0.89 -9.74 29.13
C ARG A 237 -0.59 -9.50 29.36
N GLY A 238 -1.31 -10.55 29.78
CA GLY A 238 -2.66 -10.43 30.32
C GLY A 238 -2.67 -9.62 31.63
N GLU A 239 -3.75 -8.91 31.89
CA GLU A 239 -3.90 -8.07 33.10
C GLU A 239 -3.80 -8.91 34.38
N SER A 240 -2.88 -8.52 35.25
CA SER A 240 -2.99 -8.77 36.70
C SER A 240 -3.72 -7.58 37.31
N MET A 241 -4.76 -7.82 38.08
CA MET A 241 -5.71 -6.81 38.60
C MET A 241 -5.10 -5.62 39.36
N ASN A 242 -3.79 -5.54 39.57
CA ASN A 242 -3.12 -4.49 40.36
C ASN A 242 -1.85 -3.89 39.76
N ARG A 243 -1.50 -4.18 38.49
CA ARG A 243 -0.32 -3.56 37.84
C ARG A 243 -0.65 -3.11 36.44
N GLN A 244 -0.16 -1.92 36.07
CA GLN A 244 -0.25 -1.43 34.70
C GLN A 244 0.39 -2.45 33.75
N PRO A 245 -0.25 -2.74 32.59
CA PRO A 245 0.32 -3.67 31.62
C PRO A 245 1.65 -3.10 31.12
N THR A 246 2.75 -3.73 31.47
CA THR A 246 4.07 -3.39 30.96
C THR A 246 4.25 -4.10 29.64
N GLN A 247 4.16 -3.37 28.53
CA GLN A 247 4.53 -3.88 27.23
C GLN A 247 6.05 -3.87 27.09
N ARG A 248 6.66 -5.01 26.82
CA ARG A 248 8.11 -5.15 26.62
C ARG A 248 8.39 -5.67 25.22
N ALA A 249 9.36 -5.09 24.57
CA ALA A 249 9.88 -5.58 23.30
C ALA A 249 11.21 -6.29 23.51
N TYR A 250 11.33 -7.45 22.88
CA TYR A 250 12.52 -8.29 22.93
C TYR A 250 12.94 -8.69 21.53
N LEU A 251 14.24 -8.82 21.33
CA LEU A 251 14.77 -9.39 20.09
C LEU A 251 14.86 -10.91 20.22
N TRP A 252 14.20 -11.62 19.33
CA TRP A 252 14.19 -13.08 19.29
C TRP A 252 14.79 -13.61 18.00
N ARG A 253 15.45 -14.76 18.11
CA ARG A 253 15.81 -15.65 16.99
C ARG A 253 14.87 -16.85 17.06
N VAL A 254 14.19 -17.15 15.97
CA VAL A 254 13.07 -18.12 15.95
C VAL A 254 13.29 -19.13 14.84
N ASP A 255 13.13 -20.40 15.15
CA ASP A 255 13.08 -21.49 14.18
C ASP A 255 11.71 -21.43 13.44
N PRO A 256 11.68 -21.21 12.13
CA PRO A 256 10.45 -21.07 11.38
C PRO A 256 9.60 -22.34 11.34
N ALA A 257 10.20 -23.52 11.48
CA ALA A 257 9.49 -24.79 11.41
C ALA A 257 8.78 -25.15 12.72
N THR A 258 9.32 -24.72 13.85
CA THR A 258 8.80 -25.09 15.18
C THR A 258 8.20 -23.92 15.95
N GLY A 259 8.50 -22.68 15.56
CA GLY A 259 8.17 -21.48 16.33
C GLY A 259 8.99 -21.31 17.62
N ALA A 260 9.91 -22.24 17.91
CA ALA A 260 10.76 -22.16 19.08
C ALA A 260 11.77 -21.02 18.93
N GLY A 261 11.92 -20.22 19.99
CA GLY A 261 12.76 -19.02 19.94
C GLY A 261 13.81 -18.98 21.04
N LYS A 262 14.87 -18.21 20.75
CA LYS A 262 15.91 -17.82 21.70
C LYS A 262 15.95 -16.30 21.79
N MET A 263 15.82 -15.75 22.97
CA MET A 263 15.97 -14.31 23.21
C MET A 263 17.44 -13.92 23.01
N ILE A 264 17.66 -12.87 22.22
CA ILE A 264 18.97 -12.35 21.82
C ILE A 264 19.29 -11.04 22.52
N ASP A 265 18.30 -10.17 22.70
CA ASP A 265 18.41 -8.89 23.40
C ASP A 265 17.12 -8.61 24.17
N ASP A 266 17.25 -8.34 25.46
CA ASP A 266 16.14 -8.00 26.38
C ASP A 266 15.84 -6.51 26.43
N GLY A 267 16.49 -5.72 25.58
CA GLY A 267 16.37 -4.27 25.57
C GLY A 267 17.18 -3.58 26.66
N GLY A 268 17.78 -4.31 27.59
CA GLY A 268 18.77 -3.81 28.58
C GLY A 268 18.24 -2.67 29.45
N GLY A 269 17.21 -2.88 30.26
CA GLY A 269 16.74 -1.88 31.19
C GLY A 269 15.95 -2.44 32.36
N ASP A 270 16.33 -2.05 33.56
CA ASP A 270 15.51 -2.22 34.76
C ASP A 270 14.30 -1.28 34.61
N LEU A 271 13.17 -1.81 34.18
CA LEU A 271 11.96 -1.05 33.81
C LEU A 271 11.36 -0.24 34.97
N ASP A 272 11.75 -0.53 36.19
CA ASP A 272 11.17 0.08 37.40
C ASP A 272 11.75 1.47 37.73
N ARG A 273 12.85 1.89 37.08
CA ARG A 273 13.51 3.19 37.40
C ARG A 273 13.70 4.16 36.25
N GLU A 274 13.83 3.67 35.02
CA GLU A 274 13.96 4.53 33.86
C GLU A 274 13.20 3.89 32.70
N PHE A 275 12.00 4.35 32.39
CA PHE A 275 11.20 3.89 31.24
C PHE A 275 12.04 3.99 29.96
N ARG A 276 12.72 2.90 29.59
CA ARG A 276 13.55 2.75 28.40
C ARG A 276 12.94 1.65 27.55
N PHE A 277 12.65 1.93 26.30
CA PHE A 277 12.12 0.93 25.38
C PHE A 277 12.94 0.94 24.11
N PRO A 278 13.61 -0.17 23.76
CA PRO A 278 14.03 -0.36 22.38
C PRO A 278 12.77 -0.56 21.53
N ASP A 279 12.68 0.22 20.47
CA ASP A 279 11.53 0.15 19.57
C ASP A 279 11.87 -0.68 18.33
N ASP A 280 13.17 -0.83 18.00
CA ASP A 280 13.59 -1.43 16.77
C ASP A 280 15.05 -1.90 16.80
N TRP A 281 15.36 -2.95 16.02
CA TRP A 281 16.70 -3.51 15.84
C TRP A 281 17.05 -3.64 14.36
N LEU A 282 18.27 -3.27 13.99
CA LEU A 282 18.82 -3.56 12.68
C LEU A 282 19.69 -4.82 12.75
N ILE A 283 19.35 -5.79 11.90
CA ILE A 283 19.98 -7.09 11.86
C ILE A 283 20.73 -7.23 10.53
N GLY A 284 22.00 -7.59 10.58
CA GLY A 284 22.81 -7.83 9.40
C GLY A 284 22.44 -9.13 8.67
N PRO A 285 22.95 -9.31 7.43
CA PRO A 285 22.67 -10.50 6.64
C PRO A 285 23.21 -11.81 7.27
N ASP A 286 24.20 -11.70 8.13
CA ASP A 286 24.79 -12.77 8.92
C ASP A 286 24.09 -13.02 10.27
N GLY A 287 23.03 -12.29 10.55
CA GLY A 287 22.30 -12.36 11.83
C GLY A 287 22.96 -11.57 12.97
N ALA A 288 24.00 -10.78 12.70
CA ALA A 288 24.57 -9.88 13.70
C ALA A 288 23.59 -8.74 14.01
N VAL A 289 23.45 -8.40 15.30
CA VAL A 289 22.67 -7.24 15.72
C VAL A 289 23.54 -6.00 15.60
N LEU A 290 23.28 -5.19 14.57
CA LEU A 290 24.12 -4.06 14.20
C LEU A 290 23.76 -2.79 14.98
N ALA A 291 22.46 -2.50 15.09
CA ALA A 291 21.98 -1.30 15.76
C ALA A 291 20.62 -1.54 16.44
N ARG A 292 20.25 -0.63 17.34
CA ARG A 292 18.90 -0.52 17.88
C ARG A 292 18.51 0.94 18.12
N THR A 293 17.24 1.20 18.17
CA THR A 293 16.67 2.46 18.70
C THR A 293 16.39 2.32 20.18
N LEU A 294 16.49 3.40 20.91
CA LEU A 294 16.15 3.48 22.33
C LEU A 294 15.52 4.83 22.65
N TYR A 295 14.34 4.83 23.25
CA TYR A 295 13.72 6.03 23.80
C TYR A 295 13.71 6.01 25.32
N GLN A 296 14.26 7.06 25.95
CA GLN A 296 14.29 7.27 27.40
C GLN A 296 13.21 8.27 27.78
N TYR A 297 12.15 7.83 28.43
CA TYR A 297 11.02 8.68 28.82
C TYR A 297 11.40 9.75 29.86
N GLY A 298 12.22 9.41 30.84
CA GLY A 298 12.64 10.35 31.90
C GLY A 298 13.38 11.57 31.38
N THR A 299 14.24 11.37 30.40
CA THR A 299 15.06 12.41 29.78
C THR A 299 14.50 12.91 28.45
N GLN A 300 13.42 12.30 27.93
CA GLN A 300 12.87 12.57 26.60
C GLN A 300 13.93 12.48 25.50
N THR A 301 14.79 11.47 25.59
CA THR A 301 15.91 11.31 24.67
C THR A 301 15.71 10.05 23.84
N PHE A 302 15.67 10.24 22.52
CA PHE A 302 15.77 9.19 21.51
C PHE A 302 17.23 8.98 21.16
N SER A 303 17.65 7.74 20.93
CA SER A 303 18.99 7.43 20.46
C SER A 303 18.98 6.23 19.51
N ILE A 304 19.89 6.27 18.52
CA ILE A 304 20.29 5.12 17.73
C ILE A 304 21.63 4.66 18.30
N GLN A 305 21.72 3.38 18.62
CA GLN A 305 22.86 2.76 19.28
C GLN A 305 23.40 1.64 18.43
N VAL A 306 24.73 1.50 18.33
CA VAL A 306 25.43 0.39 17.69
C VAL A 306 26.15 -0.48 18.72
N ARG A 307 26.43 -1.73 18.36
CA ARG A 307 27.22 -2.64 19.22
C ARG A 307 28.69 -2.21 19.23
N ASP A 308 29.23 -2.11 20.45
CA ASP A 308 30.66 -1.96 20.71
C ASP A 308 31.08 -3.05 21.72
N GLY A 309 31.50 -4.17 21.21
CA GLY A 309 31.70 -5.39 21.99
C GLY A 309 30.40 -5.86 22.66
N LYS A 310 30.36 -5.89 24.00
CA LYS A 310 29.16 -6.24 24.79
C LYS A 310 28.28 -5.04 25.13
N LYS A 311 28.71 -3.81 24.82
CA LYS A 311 28.01 -2.56 25.18
C LYS A 311 27.27 -1.98 23.97
N TRP A 312 26.30 -1.12 24.28
CA TRP A 312 25.62 -0.29 23.31
C TRP A 312 26.18 1.14 23.36
N LYS A 313 26.67 1.65 22.23
CA LYS A 313 27.22 3.00 22.08
C LYS A 313 26.21 3.84 21.27
N PRO A 314 25.72 4.98 21.77
CA PRO A 314 24.89 5.86 21.00
C PRO A 314 25.72 6.53 19.90
N ILE A 315 25.21 6.51 18.66
CA ILE A 315 25.78 7.20 17.50
C ILE A 315 24.94 8.41 17.08
N LEU A 316 23.66 8.42 17.45
CA LEU A 316 22.75 9.55 17.28
C LEU A 316 21.91 9.68 18.53
N SER A 317 21.79 10.92 19.06
CA SER A 317 20.94 11.21 20.21
C SER A 317 20.22 12.53 20.00
N ARG A 318 18.91 12.57 20.26
CA ARG A 318 18.08 13.78 20.15
C ARG A 318 17.08 13.89 21.27
N LYS A 319 16.80 15.12 21.69
CA LYS A 319 15.66 15.43 22.53
C LYS A 319 14.40 15.40 21.69
N VAL A 320 13.47 14.53 22.06
CA VAL A 320 12.18 14.37 21.38
C VAL A 320 11.10 14.58 22.43
N ALA A 321 10.36 15.66 22.32
CA ALA A 321 9.29 15.99 23.25
C ALA A 321 8.21 14.89 23.29
N ARG A 322 7.47 14.79 24.41
CA ARG A 322 6.38 13.80 24.57
C ARG A 322 5.15 14.08 23.73
N ASN A 323 5.08 15.23 23.06
CA ASN A 323 3.97 15.54 22.18
C ASN A 323 4.04 14.63 20.94
N LEU A 324 2.88 14.20 20.47
CA LEU A 324 2.74 13.35 19.28
C LEU A 324 3.21 14.03 17.97
N ASP A 325 3.64 15.29 18.03
CA ASP A 325 4.12 16.08 16.90
C ASP A 325 5.66 16.05 16.77
N ALA A 326 6.35 15.40 17.72
CA ALA A 326 7.81 15.31 17.71
C ALA A 326 8.23 14.07 16.92
N PHE A 327 8.93 14.30 15.80
CA PHE A 327 9.50 13.23 14.99
C PHE A 327 10.83 12.74 15.58
N ALA A 328 10.93 11.42 15.76
CA ALA A 328 12.19 10.75 16.05
C ALA A 328 12.74 10.12 14.76
N PRO A 329 14.06 10.21 14.48
CA PRO A 329 14.65 9.53 13.35
C PRO A 329 14.34 8.03 13.35
N GLN A 330 14.08 7.45 12.18
CA GLN A 330 13.73 6.03 12.05
C GLN A 330 14.85 5.30 11.33
N MET A 331 15.21 4.10 11.82
CA MET A 331 16.14 3.24 11.07
C MET A 331 15.43 2.67 9.86
N ALA A 332 16.03 2.82 8.67
CA ALA A 332 15.51 2.32 7.41
C ALA A 332 16.26 1.08 6.88
N GLY A 333 17.51 0.90 7.28
CA GLY A 333 18.28 -0.23 6.82
C GLY A 333 19.78 -0.06 6.99
N LEU A 334 20.54 -0.82 6.21
CA LEU A 334 21.98 -0.79 6.17
C LEU A 334 22.45 0.16 5.05
N GLY A 335 23.40 1.03 5.34
CA GLY A 335 23.96 1.99 4.39
C GLY A 335 24.79 1.35 3.28
N GLN A 336 25.30 2.17 2.37
CA GLN A 336 26.04 1.76 1.16
C GLN A 336 27.30 0.96 1.49
N ASP A 337 28.04 1.36 2.53
CA ASP A 337 29.31 0.73 2.94
C ASP A 337 29.09 -0.56 3.75
N GLY A 338 27.84 -0.88 4.13
CA GLY A 338 27.49 -2.01 4.98
C GLY A 338 27.87 -1.83 6.46
N ARG A 339 28.21 -0.62 6.90
CA ARG A 339 28.54 -0.26 8.28
C ARG A 339 27.70 0.90 8.81
N ALA A 340 27.45 1.90 7.98
CA ALA A 340 26.57 3.00 8.29
C ALA A 340 25.12 2.54 8.42
N ILE A 341 24.34 3.24 9.22
CA ILE A 341 22.91 2.98 9.41
C ILE A 341 22.12 3.96 8.55
N LEU A 342 21.31 3.46 7.64
CA LEU A 342 20.38 4.28 6.88
C LEU A 342 19.22 4.68 7.81
N ILE A 343 18.94 5.96 7.86
CA ILE A 343 17.86 6.53 8.66
C ILE A 343 16.95 7.42 7.80
N ILE A 344 15.72 7.56 8.23
CA ILE A 344 14.84 8.64 7.80
C ILE A 344 14.83 9.70 8.89
N ASP A 345 15.07 10.94 8.51
CA ASP A 345 15.03 12.08 9.40
C ASP A 345 14.30 13.26 8.77
N ARG A 346 13.82 14.17 9.58
CA ARG A 346 13.14 15.38 9.11
C ARG A 346 14.12 16.52 9.08
N ASP A 347 14.33 17.13 7.91
CA ASP A 347 15.21 18.27 7.76
C ASP A 347 14.60 19.59 8.32
N ALA A 348 15.36 20.68 8.23
CA ALA A 348 14.92 21.98 8.73
C ALA A 348 13.68 22.53 8.00
N ASP A 349 13.48 22.13 6.76
CA ASP A 349 12.34 22.54 5.93
C ASP A 349 11.10 21.66 6.18
N GLY A 350 11.23 20.68 7.08
CA GLY A 350 10.15 19.76 7.45
C GLY A 350 9.99 18.58 6.52
N VAL A 351 10.89 18.40 5.56
CA VAL A 351 10.89 17.32 4.57
C VAL A 351 11.56 16.08 5.15
N TYR A 352 11.00 14.92 4.88
CA TYR A 352 11.60 13.65 5.28
C TYR A 352 12.68 13.22 4.28
N ARG A 353 13.90 12.95 4.78
CA ARG A 353 15.05 12.59 3.96
C ARG A 353 15.73 11.34 4.47
N TYR A 354 16.35 10.61 3.56
CA TYR A 354 17.23 9.50 3.90
C TYR A 354 18.66 10.01 4.12
N HIS A 355 19.24 9.61 5.24
CA HIS A 355 20.62 9.90 5.62
C HIS A 355 21.33 8.64 6.08
N GLU A 356 22.64 8.61 6.01
CA GLU A 356 23.46 7.61 6.68
C GLU A 356 24.09 8.19 7.95
N VAL A 357 24.08 7.40 9.02
CA VAL A 357 24.82 7.69 10.25
C VAL A 357 25.97 6.71 10.36
N SER A 358 27.21 7.21 10.35
CA SER A 358 28.38 6.34 10.49
C SER A 358 28.46 5.74 11.90
N PRO A 359 29.23 4.65 12.11
CA PRO A 359 29.46 4.09 13.46
C PRO A 359 30.12 5.09 14.43
N GLU A 360 30.78 6.13 13.91
CA GLU A 360 31.37 7.22 14.69
C GLU A 360 30.37 8.33 15.01
N GLY A 361 29.18 8.34 14.38
CA GLY A 361 28.11 9.30 14.61
C GLY A 361 28.07 10.47 13.59
N ALA A 362 28.82 10.39 12.48
CA ALA A 362 28.74 11.37 11.42
C ALA A 362 27.47 11.15 10.58
N LEU A 363 26.71 12.24 10.37
CA LEU A 363 25.50 12.26 9.54
C LEU A 363 25.86 12.68 8.11
N SER A 364 25.44 11.91 7.11
CA SER A 364 25.61 12.26 5.70
C SER A 364 24.68 13.41 5.28
N PRO A 365 24.96 14.08 4.15
CA PRO A 365 23.94 14.82 3.43
C PRO A 365 22.74 13.91 3.05
N ALA A 366 21.62 14.52 2.65
CA ALA A 366 20.48 13.76 2.15
C ALA A 366 20.87 12.93 0.91
N LEU A 367 20.43 11.67 0.89
CA LEU A 367 20.80 10.71 -0.15
C LEU A 367 19.75 10.62 -1.26
N ASN A 368 18.49 10.85 -0.92
CA ASN A 368 17.40 10.77 -1.88
C ASN A 368 17.09 12.14 -2.51
N PRO A 369 16.72 12.18 -3.80
CA PRO A 369 16.43 13.44 -4.48
C PRO A 369 15.10 14.08 -4.06
N GLY A 370 14.16 13.28 -3.57
CA GLY A 370 12.81 13.69 -3.21
C GLY A 370 12.52 13.61 -1.71
N ASP A 371 11.29 13.33 -1.38
CA ASP A 371 10.79 13.09 -0.01
C ASP A 371 10.79 11.59 0.28
N ALA A 372 11.15 11.18 1.50
CA ALA A 372 11.10 9.77 1.90
C ALA A 372 9.66 9.20 1.96
N THR A 373 8.63 10.04 1.84
CA THR A 373 7.25 9.59 1.68
C THR A 373 6.97 9.02 0.29
N THR A 374 7.72 9.44 -0.73
CA THR A 374 7.59 9.00 -2.13
C THR A 374 8.78 8.21 -2.64
N ASP A 375 9.98 8.44 -2.07
CA ASP A 375 11.17 7.69 -2.41
C ASP A 375 11.27 6.42 -1.59
N ARG A 376 11.61 5.30 -2.22
CA ARG A 376 11.84 4.02 -1.56
C ARG A 376 13.27 3.57 -1.75
N PRO A 377 13.94 3.10 -0.69
CA PRO A 377 15.29 2.56 -0.80
C PRO A 377 15.27 1.20 -1.49
N ILE A 378 16.23 1.00 -2.38
CA ILE A 378 16.52 -0.28 -3.02
C ILE A 378 17.71 -0.90 -2.33
N PHE A 379 17.56 -2.09 -1.78
CA PHE A 379 18.64 -2.83 -1.15
C PHE A 379 19.10 -3.97 -2.03
N HIS A 380 20.41 -4.23 -2.02
CA HIS A 380 20.95 -5.41 -2.67
C HIS A 380 20.42 -6.67 -1.98
N PRO A 381 19.82 -7.64 -2.69
CA PRO A 381 19.09 -8.75 -2.05
C PRO A 381 19.96 -9.64 -1.15
N GLN A 382 21.24 -9.84 -1.48
CA GLN A 382 22.16 -10.68 -0.70
C GLN A 382 22.86 -9.88 0.41
N THR A 383 23.46 -8.71 0.09
CA THR A 383 24.28 -7.97 1.07
C THR A 383 23.44 -7.08 1.98
N LYS A 384 22.17 -6.86 1.65
CA LYS A 384 21.24 -5.97 2.35
C LYS A 384 21.71 -4.51 2.44
N ARG A 385 22.72 -4.12 1.67
CA ARG A 385 23.22 -2.74 1.59
C ARG A 385 22.33 -1.89 0.71
N LEU A 386 22.24 -0.60 1.03
CA LEU A 386 21.60 0.38 0.16
C LEU A 386 22.26 0.39 -1.21
N ALA A 387 21.49 0.08 -2.25
CA ALA A 387 21.93 0.06 -3.63
C ALA A 387 21.44 1.29 -4.42
N GLY A 388 20.36 1.91 -4.00
CA GLY A 388 19.75 3.04 -4.69
C GLY A 388 18.41 3.46 -4.13
N PHE A 389 17.68 4.25 -4.89
CA PHE A 389 16.30 4.66 -4.61
C PHE A 389 15.43 4.54 -5.86
N VAL A 390 14.17 4.25 -5.64
CA VAL A 390 13.10 4.47 -6.62
C VAL A 390 12.20 5.60 -6.14
N SER A 391 11.98 6.60 -6.99
CA SER A 391 10.98 7.63 -6.75
C SER A 391 9.68 7.21 -7.42
N GLN A 392 8.61 7.14 -6.64
CA GLN A 392 7.27 6.82 -7.14
C GLN A 392 6.68 8.09 -7.77
N LYS A 393 6.73 8.12 -9.09
CA LYS A 393 6.14 9.15 -9.94
C LYS A 393 5.16 8.47 -10.90
N GLU A 394 4.63 9.22 -11.85
CA GLU A 394 3.80 8.68 -12.94
C GLU A 394 4.48 7.50 -13.65
N MET A 395 5.82 7.60 -13.77
CA MET A 395 6.72 6.49 -14.11
C MET A 395 7.79 6.36 -13.03
N PRO A 396 8.13 5.14 -12.59
CA PRO A 396 9.19 4.94 -11.61
C PRO A 396 10.52 5.52 -12.10
N ALA A 397 11.16 6.35 -11.26
CA ALA A 397 12.49 6.90 -11.55
C ALA A 397 13.52 6.30 -10.59
N TYR A 398 14.58 5.73 -11.14
CA TYR A 398 15.59 4.98 -10.39
C TYR A 398 16.90 5.75 -10.29
N THR A 399 17.49 5.77 -9.10
CA THR A 399 18.83 6.32 -8.84
C THR A 399 19.64 5.26 -8.11
N PHE A 400 20.83 4.92 -8.63
CA PHE A 400 21.65 3.84 -8.07
C PHE A 400 23.02 4.33 -7.57
N PHE A 401 23.45 3.77 -6.45
CA PHE A 401 24.80 3.81 -5.92
C PHE A 401 25.60 2.54 -6.30
N ASP A 402 24.89 1.41 -6.44
CA ASP A 402 25.46 0.13 -6.85
C ASP A 402 25.37 -0.03 -8.38
N ALA A 403 26.54 -0.10 -9.04
CA ALA A 403 26.60 -0.24 -10.50
C ALA A 403 26.10 -1.60 -11.01
N GLY A 404 26.18 -2.65 -10.21
CA GLY A 404 25.64 -3.97 -10.55
C GLY A 404 24.11 -3.95 -10.57
N MET A 405 23.53 -3.39 -9.53
CA MET A 405 22.06 -3.21 -9.46
C MET A 405 21.55 -2.27 -10.55
N ALA A 406 22.27 -1.18 -10.86
CA ALA A 406 21.92 -0.30 -11.98
C ALA A 406 21.79 -1.08 -13.31
N LYS A 407 22.75 -1.97 -13.59
CA LYS A 407 22.72 -2.82 -14.82
C LYS A 407 21.55 -3.79 -14.82
N VAL A 408 21.22 -4.39 -13.67
CA VAL A 408 20.09 -5.32 -13.55
C VAL A 408 18.78 -4.60 -13.85
N TYR A 409 18.57 -3.41 -13.27
CA TYR A 409 17.36 -2.62 -13.50
C TYR A 409 17.29 -2.08 -14.93
N ALA A 410 18.41 -1.65 -15.52
CA ALA A 410 18.45 -1.26 -16.93
C ALA A 410 18.04 -2.43 -17.84
N ALA A 411 18.60 -3.63 -17.61
CA ALA A 411 18.23 -4.82 -18.38
C ALA A 411 16.76 -5.21 -18.18
N ALA A 412 16.20 -5.03 -16.98
CA ALA A 412 14.79 -5.27 -16.72
C ALA A 412 13.88 -4.27 -17.48
N GLN A 413 14.28 -3.00 -17.57
CA GLN A 413 13.56 -1.99 -18.37
C GLN A 413 13.67 -2.27 -19.86
N ASP A 414 14.85 -2.66 -20.34
CA ASP A 414 15.09 -3.02 -21.74
C ASP A 414 14.31 -4.27 -22.18
N ALA A 415 13.98 -5.15 -21.22
CA ALA A 415 13.18 -6.35 -21.47
C ALA A 415 11.74 -6.03 -21.91
N ALA A 416 11.17 -4.90 -21.50
CA ALA A 416 9.81 -4.48 -21.86
C ALA A 416 9.78 -3.03 -22.40
N PRO A 417 10.28 -2.77 -23.61
CA PRO A 417 10.39 -1.44 -24.16
C PRO A 417 9.04 -0.73 -24.25
N GLY A 418 9.00 0.54 -23.84
CA GLY A 418 7.78 1.36 -23.91
C GLY A 418 6.76 1.10 -22.80
N GLN A 419 7.06 0.20 -21.87
CA GLN A 419 6.23 -0.08 -20.69
C GLN A 419 6.82 0.58 -19.44
N ALA A 420 5.98 0.90 -18.47
CA ALA A 420 6.42 1.19 -17.13
C ALA A 420 6.77 -0.14 -16.42
N VAL A 421 8.06 -0.34 -16.17
CA VAL A 421 8.58 -1.57 -15.54
C VAL A 421 8.83 -1.33 -14.07
N ARG A 422 8.27 -2.20 -13.23
CA ARG A 422 8.58 -2.27 -11.79
C ARG A 422 9.18 -3.63 -11.47
N VAL A 423 10.33 -3.64 -10.80
CA VAL A 423 10.85 -4.86 -10.19
C VAL A 423 10.12 -5.08 -8.89
N VAL A 424 9.41 -6.21 -8.77
CA VAL A 424 8.54 -6.51 -7.62
C VAL A 424 9.11 -7.58 -6.69
N ALA A 425 10.04 -8.39 -7.15
CA ALA A 425 10.79 -9.34 -6.30
C ALA A 425 12.14 -9.70 -6.93
N MET A 426 13.13 -10.03 -6.11
CA MET A 426 14.44 -10.51 -6.53
C MET A 426 14.86 -11.72 -5.69
N ALA A 427 15.54 -12.69 -6.33
CA ALA A 427 16.28 -13.73 -5.65
C ALA A 427 17.58 -13.18 -5.04
N ASN A 428 18.32 -14.00 -4.29
CA ASN A 428 19.66 -13.62 -3.78
C ASN A 428 20.64 -13.28 -4.92
N ASP A 429 20.51 -13.95 -6.09
CA ASP A 429 21.10 -13.47 -7.34
C ASP A 429 20.15 -12.44 -7.98
N PRO A 430 20.48 -11.13 -8.00
CA PRO A 430 19.58 -10.10 -8.50
C PRO A 430 19.26 -10.23 -10.00
N ARG A 431 19.98 -11.06 -10.75
CA ARG A 431 19.69 -11.36 -12.15
C ARG A 431 18.48 -12.29 -12.34
N LYS A 432 17.96 -12.88 -11.26
CA LYS A 432 16.70 -13.60 -11.23
C LYS A 432 15.68 -12.74 -10.50
N LEU A 433 14.69 -12.25 -11.21
CA LEU A 433 13.76 -11.26 -10.69
C LEU A 433 12.34 -11.43 -11.25
N ILE A 434 11.38 -10.87 -10.56
CA ILE A 434 10.03 -10.70 -11.05
C ILE A 434 9.83 -9.21 -11.35
N LEU A 435 9.30 -8.93 -12.52
CA LEU A 435 8.86 -7.59 -12.88
C LEU A 435 7.36 -7.55 -13.14
N SER A 436 6.75 -6.41 -12.92
CA SER A 436 5.43 -6.07 -13.43
C SER A 436 5.55 -4.99 -14.50
N THR A 437 4.71 -5.09 -15.54
CA THR A 437 4.66 -4.12 -16.62
C THR A 437 3.29 -3.47 -16.68
N HIS A 438 3.28 -2.17 -16.88
CA HIS A 438 2.07 -1.38 -17.06
C HIS A 438 2.27 -0.44 -18.25
N GLY A 439 1.21 -0.09 -18.96
CA GLY A 439 1.32 0.88 -20.06
C GLY A 439 0.22 0.76 -21.09
N ASP A 440 0.61 0.98 -22.33
CA ASP A 440 -0.28 1.22 -23.46
C ASP A 440 -1.23 0.05 -23.81
N ILE A 441 -0.85 -1.17 -23.44
CA ILE A 441 -1.56 -2.40 -23.85
C ILE A 441 -1.64 -3.46 -22.76
N GLU A 442 -1.10 -3.18 -21.58
CA GLU A 442 -1.01 -4.15 -20.48
C GLU A 442 -1.61 -3.56 -19.20
N ALA A 443 -2.43 -4.38 -18.55
CA ALA A 443 -3.13 -4.01 -17.32
C ALA A 443 -2.45 -4.62 -16.08
N GLY A 444 -1.10 -4.68 -16.07
CA GLY A 444 -0.33 -5.31 -15.01
C GLY A 444 0.00 -6.76 -15.31
N ASN A 445 0.97 -7.00 -16.21
CA ASN A 445 1.52 -8.33 -16.44
C ASN A 445 2.72 -8.59 -15.54
N TYR A 446 2.84 -9.81 -15.06
CA TYR A 446 3.98 -10.25 -14.26
C TYR A 446 4.85 -11.21 -15.06
N TYR A 447 6.16 -11.00 -14.98
CA TYR A 447 7.15 -11.86 -15.64
C TYR A 447 8.26 -12.21 -14.67
N PHE A 448 8.63 -13.49 -14.61
CA PHE A 448 9.91 -13.89 -14.06
C PHE A 448 10.97 -13.77 -15.14
N LEU A 449 12.09 -13.12 -14.84
CA LEU A 449 13.26 -13.00 -15.73
C LEU A 449 14.46 -13.67 -15.10
N ASN A 450 15.22 -14.41 -15.93
CA ASN A 450 16.56 -14.86 -15.62
C ASN A 450 17.54 -14.17 -16.59
N LEU A 451 18.17 -13.10 -16.17
CA LEU A 451 19.12 -12.32 -16.97
C LEU A 451 20.45 -13.06 -17.18
N THR A 452 20.67 -14.24 -16.55
CA THR A 452 21.89 -15.03 -16.73
C THR A 452 21.85 -15.83 -18.03
N ASP A 453 20.68 -16.41 -18.36
CA ASP A 453 20.48 -17.26 -19.54
C ASP A 453 19.53 -16.64 -20.57
N GLY A 454 18.99 -15.46 -20.28
CA GLY A 454 18.08 -14.76 -21.17
C GLY A 454 16.65 -15.34 -21.22
N SER A 455 16.29 -16.20 -20.28
CA SER A 455 14.95 -16.79 -20.23
C SER A 455 13.95 -15.93 -19.45
N TYR A 456 12.67 -16.05 -19.80
CA TYR A 456 11.59 -15.47 -19.03
C TYR A 456 10.37 -16.39 -18.97
N VAL A 457 9.54 -16.21 -17.94
CA VAL A 457 8.26 -16.90 -17.77
C VAL A 457 7.17 -15.86 -17.59
N ASP A 458 6.11 -15.95 -18.38
CA ASP A 458 4.90 -15.15 -18.20
C ASP A 458 4.09 -15.73 -17.03
N LEU A 459 3.93 -14.96 -15.95
CA LEU A 459 3.20 -15.37 -14.75
C LEU A 459 1.71 -14.97 -14.82
N GLY A 460 1.34 -14.17 -15.82
CA GLY A 460 -0.03 -13.76 -16.10
C GLY A 460 -0.33 -12.29 -15.85
N ASN A 461 -1.56 -11.93 -16.15
CA ASN A 461 -2.08 -10.57 -16.10
C ASN A 461 -2.99 -10.40 -14.87
N ASP A 462 -2.87 -9.26 -14.18
CA ASP A 462 -3.72 -8.90 -13.03
C ASP A 462 -5.20 -8.79 -13.38
N HIS A 463 -5.50 -8.29 -14.56
CA HIS A 463 -6.86 -8.04 -15.04
C HIS A 463 -7.22 -8.91 -16.25
N ALA A 464 -6.93 -10.21 -16.16
CA ALA A 464 -7.16 -11.18 -17.23
C ALA A 464 -8.63 -11.29 -17.69
N ALA A 465 -9.57 -10.78 -16.92
CA ALA A 465 -10.98 -10.68 -17.32
C ALA A 465 -11.23 -9.64 -18.41
N VAL A 466 -10.36 -8.63 -18.54
CA VAL A 466 -10.46 -7.60 -19.56
C VAL A 466 -9.73 -8.07 -20.81
N PRO A 467 -10.43 -8.27 -21.96
CA PRO A 467 -9.77 -8.59 -23.20
C PRO A 467 -8.75 -7.50 -23.57
N ALA A 468 -7.58 -7.89 -24.05
CA ALA A 468 -6.46 -6.96 -24.29
C ALA A 468 -6.84 -5.79 -25.25
N GLU A 469 -7.73 -6.05 -26.23
CA GLU A 469 -8.24 -5.03 -27.14
C GLU A 469 -9.09 -3.95 -26.45
N TRP A 470 -9.60 -4.20 -25.26
CA TRP A 470 -10.40 -3.27 -24.47
C TRP A 470 -9.63 -2.53 -23.38
N ILE A 471 -8.34 -2.84 -23.19
CA ILE A 471 -7.47 -2.07 -22.32
C ILE A 471 -7.26 -0.70 -22.94
N ALA A 472 -7.75 0.35 -22.31
CA ALA A 472 -7.64 1.71 -22.78
C ALA A 472 -6.20 2.22 -22.67
N ARG A 473 -5.77 2.97 -23.69
CA ARG A 473 -4.42 3.54 -23.75
C ARG A 473 -4.21 4.57 -22.67
N GLN A 474 -3.09 4.45 -21.96
CA GLN A 474 -2.64 5.45 -21.02
C GLN A 474 -1.36 6.14 -21.46
N SER A 475 -1.24 7.42 -21.15
CA SER A 475 -0.04 8.21 -21.35
C SER A 475 0.10 9.26 -20.27
N VAL A 476 1.35 9.59 -19.93
CA VAL A 476 1.64 10.76 -19.08
C VAL A 476 1.70 11.99 -19.99
N ILE A 477 0.95 13.02 -19.61
CA ILE A 477 0.96 14.33 -20.27
C ILE A 477 1.32 15.42 -19.28
N SER A 478 1.75 16.58 -19.79
CA SER A 478 2.01 17.77 -18.99
C SER A 478 1.33 18.98 -19.61
N TYR A 479 0.77 19.84 -18.78
CA TYR A 479 0.19 21.11 -19.20
C TYR A 479 0.45 22.22 -18.19
N LYS A 480 0.27 23.46 -18.61
CA LYS A 480 0.36 24.64 -17.75
C LYS A 480 -1.01 25.01 -17.18
N SER A 481 -1.09 25.14 -15.87
CA SER A 481 -2.19 25.82 -15.23
C SER A 481 -2.18 27.33 -15.58
N ARG A 482 -3.30 28.01 -15.46
CA ARG A 482 -3.48 29.45 -15.79
C ARG A 482 -2.50 30.38 -15.09
N ASP A 483 -1.95 29.98 -13.98
CA ASP A 483 -0.93 30.70 -13.21
C ASP A 483 0.51 30.24 -13.50
N GLY A 484 0.66 29.36 -14.51
CA GLY A 484 1.97 28.89 -14.98
C GLY A 484 2.54 27.66 -14.28
N GLN A 485 1.85 27.09 -13.29
CA GLN A 485 2.25 25.84 -12.63
C GLN A 485 2.26 24.69 -13.62
N ASP A 486 3.33 23.90 -13.65
CA ASP A 486 3.39 22.66 -14.41
C ASP A 486 2.55 21.57 -13.71
N ILE A 487 1.61 21.00 -14.44
CA ILE A 487 0.74 19.93 -13.97
C ILE A 487 0.98 18.69 -14.82
N GLN A 488 1.33 17.58 -14.19
CA GLN A 488 1.38 16.28 -14.82
C GLN A 488 0.04 15.58 -14.66
N ALA A 489 -0.32 14.74 -15.61
CA ALA A 489 -1.57 13.98 -15.57
C ALA A 489 -1.43 12.65 -16.29
N VAL A 490 -2.24 11.68 -15.91
CA VAL A 490 -2.48 10.47 -16.69
C VAL A 490 -3.69 10.69 -17.58
N LEU A 491 -3.52 10.47 -18.87
CA LEU A 491 -4.57 10.52 -19.87
C LEU A 491 -4.90 9.11 -20.33
N THR A 492 -6.15 8.68 -20.14
CA THR A 492 -6.68 7.40 -20.60
C THR A 492 -7.62 7.63 -21.75
N LEU A 493 -7.30 7.08 -22.93
CA LEU A 493 -8.10 7.25 -24.16
C LEU A 493 -8.85 5.97 -24.51
N PRO A 494 -10.06 6.08 -25.10
CA PRO A 494 -10.87 4.93 -25.50
C PRO A 494 -10.10 3.94 -26.38
N SER A 495 -10.41 2.63 -26.24
CA SER A 495 -9.79 1.56 -27.06
C SER A 495 -10.33 1.51 -28.48
N LYS A 496 -11.60 1.91 -28.70
CA LYS A 496 -12.19 2.03 -30.05
C LYS A 496 -11.48 3.09 -30.90
N PRO A 497 -11.58 3.05 -32.21
CA PRO A 497 -11.13 4.14 -33.06
C PRO A 497 -11.66 5.48 -32.55
N LEU A 498 -10.75 6.43 -32.41
CA LEU A 498 -11.07 7.75 -31.87
C LEU A 498 -11.79 8.59 -32.91
N ASP A 499 -12.94 9.16 -32.55
CA ASP A 499 -13.48 10.33 -33.18
C ASP A 499 -12.70 11.55 -32.71
N GLU A 500 -12.62 12.61 -33.51
CA GLU A 500 -12.09 13.89 -33.05
C GLU A 500 -13.03 14.49 -32.00
N ASN A 501 -12.47 15.22 -31.03
CA ASN A 501 -13.23 15.91 -29.99
C ASN A 501 -14.05 14.98 -29.07
N LEU A 502 -13.38 14.09 -28.38
CA LEU A 502 -14.00 13.17 -27.40
C LEU A 502 -14.70 13.91 -26.23
N PRO A 503 -15.77 13.35 -25.65
CA PRO A 503 -16.25 13.83 -24.36
C PRO A 503 -15.20 13.60 -23.28
N ILE A 504 -14.99 14.59 -22.42
CA ILE A 504 -13.95 14.59 -21.40
C ILE A 504 -14.54 14.21 -20.04
N VAL A 505 -13.82 13.39 -19.29
CA VAL A 505 -14.04 13.19 -17.86
C VAL A 505 -12.76 13.53 -17.11
N VAL A 506 -12.82 14.52 -16.23
CA VAL A 506 -11.75 14.80 -15.26
C VAL A 506 -11.98 13.90 -14.06
N LEU A 507 -10.97 13.09 -13.70
CA LEU A 507 -11.02 12.13 -12.61
C LEU A 507 -9.89 12.43 -11.61
N PRO A 508 -10.03 13.46 -10.73
CA PRO A 508 -9.02 13.77 -9.74
C PRO A 508 -8.93 12.68 -8.68
N HIS A 509 -7.69 12.34 -8.30
CA HIS A 509 -7.42 11.40 -7.22
C HIS A 509 -7.90 11.89 -5.87
N ASP A 510 -8.02 10.97 -4.93
CA ASP A 510 -8.28 11.24 -3.52
C ASP A 510 -7.04 11.78 -2.80
N GLY A 511 -7.24 12.29 -1.59
CA GLY A 511 -6.15 12.80 -0.77
C GLY A 511 -6.48 14.07 -0.01
N PRO A 512 -5.87 15.24 -0.36
CA PRO A 512 -5.18 15.70 -1.59
C PRO A 512 -3.72 15.25 -1.77
N ASP A 513 -3.14 14.56 -0.83
CA ASP A 513 -1.72 14.17 -0.82
C ASP A 513 -1.40 12.95 -1.70
N GLY A 514 -2.38 12.39 -2.42
CA GLY A 514 -2.20 11.29 -3.36
C GLY A 514 -1.53 11.71 -4.67
N HIS A 515 -1.43 10.78 -5.60
CA HIS A 515 -1.13 11.02 -7.02
C HIS A 515 -1.61 9.85 -7.86
N ASP A 516 -1.83 10.12 -9.14
CA ASP A 516 -2.10 9.12 -10.15
C ASP A 516 -0.82 8.79 -10.95
N ALA A 517 -0.64 7.52 -11.28
CA ALA A 517 0.47 7.00 -12.06
C ALA A 517 -0.06 6.05 -13.15
N LEU A 518 0.80 5.70 -14.12
CA LEU A 518 0.46 4.66 -15.10
C LEU A 518 0.16 3.34 -14.39
N GLY A 519 -0.97 2.75 -14.72
CA GLY A 519 -1.46 1.52 -14.12
C GLY A 519 -2.92 1.29 -14.45
N PHE A 520 -3.45 0.12 -14.11
CA PHE A 520 -4.85 -0.17 -14.34
C PHE A 520 -5.73 0.48 -13.25
N ASP A 521 -6.36 1.58 -13.59
CA ASP A 521 -7.42 2.17 -12.77
C ASP A 521 -8.78 1.66 -13.28
N TRP A 522 -9.48 0.89 -12.45
CA TRP A 522 -10.75 0.25 -12.81
C TRP A 522 -11.84 1.26 -13.21
N LEU A 523 -11.88 2.42 -12.57
CA LEU A 523 -12.89 3.45 -12.84
C LEU A 523 -12.55 4.22 -14.12
N ALA A 524 -11.29 4.63 -14.30
CA ALA A 524 -10.82 5.27 -15.53
C ALA A 524 -11.01 4.37 -16.75
N GLN A 525 -10.65 3.08 -16.64
CA GLN A 525 -10.84 2.08 -17.69
C GLN A 525 -12.32 1.83 -18.01
N SER A 526 -13.17 1.74 -16.96
CA SER A 526 -14.63 1.61 -17.15
C SER A 526 -15.21 2.80 -17.90
N ILE A 527 -14.83 4.03 -17.53
CA ILE A 527 -15.29 5.27 -18.20
C ILE A 527 -14.76 5.34 -19.64
N ALA A 528 -13.47 5.08 -19.84
CA ALA A 528 -12.86 5.12 -21.16
C ALA A 528 -13.45 4.07 -22.11
N SER A 529 -13.85 2.88 -21.63
CA SER A 529 -14.53 1.86 -22.41
C SER A 529 -15.87 2.32 -23.00
N ARG A 530 -16.45 3.39 -22.46
CA ARG A 530 -17.70 4.03 -22.91
C ARG A 530 -17.48 5.18 -23.89
N GLY A 531 -16.23 5.46 -24.29
CA GLY A 531 -15.90 6.46 -25.31
C GLY A 531 -15.42 7.81 -24.78
N PHE A 532 -15.14 7.92 -23.49
CA PHE A 532 -14.66 9.16 -22.86
C PHE A 532 -13.13 9.23 -22.83
N ALA A 533 -12.57 10.42 -23.07
CA ALA A 533 -11.21 10.74 -22.68
C ALA A 533 -11.19 11.02 -21.19
N VAL A 534 -10.41 10.26 -20.42
CA VAL A 534 -10.32 10.39 -18.96
C VAL A 534 -8.99 11.05 -18.60
N LEU A 535 -9.06 12.21 -17.95
CA LEU A 535 -7.90 12.97 -17.47
C LEU A 535 -7.80 12.83 -15.96
N GLN A 536 -6.70 12.28 -15.47
CA GLN A 536 -6.36 12.14 -14.05
C GLN A 536 -5.23 13.13 -13.71
N PRO A 537 -5.54 14.37 -13.31
CA PRO A 537 -4.52 15.39 -13.07
C PRO A 537 -3.87 15.21 -11.68
N ASN A 538 -2.54 15.24 -11.65
CA ASN A 538 -1.77 15.42 -10.43
C ASN A 538 -1.69 16.92 -10.12
N TYR A 539 -2.78 17.44 -9.56
CA TYR A 539 -2.94 18.86 -9.22
C TYR A 539 -1.97 19.26 -8.10
N ARG A 540 -1.68 20.59 -7.96
CA ARG A 540 -0.82 21.06 -6.85
C ARG A 540 -1.30 20.51 -5.51
N GLY A 541 -0.37 20.07 -4.67
CA GLY A 541 -0.67 19.32 -3.44
C GLY A 541 -0.42 17.83 -3.57
N SER A 542 -0.41 17.27 -4.80
CA SER A 542 -0.03 15.88 -5.04
C SER A 542 1.43 15.63 -4.61
N ASN A 543 1.73 14.41 -4.20
CA ASN A 543 3.05 14.07 -3.60
C ASN A 543 4.10 13.55 -4.61
N ASN A 544 3.77 13.47 -5.91
CA ASN A 544 4.63 12.93 -6.97
C ASN A 544 5.76 13.85 -7.42
N ALA A 545 5.59 15.18 -7.30
CA ALA A 545 6.52 16.17 -7.84
C ALA A 545 7.41 16.85 -6.75
N GLY A 546 7.48 16.23 -5.58
CA GLY A 546 8.33 16.66 -4.48
C GLY A 546 7.69 17.66 -3.51
N PRO A 547 8.40 17.97 -2.40
CA PRO A 547 7.82 18.69 -1.26
C PRO A 547 7.28 20.08 -1.59
N ALA A 548 7.95 20.81 -2.49
CA ALA A 548 7.51 22.15 -2.89
C ALA A 548 6.16 22.11 -3.63
N PHE A 549 5.96 21.11 -4.49
CA PHE A 549 4.70 20.93 -5.20
C PHE A 549 3.58 20.47 -4.25
N THR A 550 3.91 19.59 -3.31
CA THR A 550 2.99 19.17 -2.25
C THR A 550 2.57 20.35 -1.37
N ALA A 551 3.52 21.21 -0.97
CA ALA A 551 3.24 22.42 -0.18
C ALA A 551 2.47 23.49 -0.98
N ALA A 552 2.60 23.53 -2.31
CA ALA A 552 1.86 24.45 -3.16
C ALA A 552 0.32 24.24 -3.10
N GLY A 553 -0.12 23.08 -2.59
CA GLY A 553 -1.53 22.80 -2.31
C GLY A 553 -2.04 23.32 -0.96
N ASP A 554 -1.16 23.75 -0.05
CA ASP A 554 -1.57 24.23 1.27
C ASP A 554 -2.38 25.53 1.15
N GLY A 555 -3.58 25.54 1.74
CA GLY A 555 -4.51 26.65 1.64
C GLY A 555 -5.18 26.83 0.26
N GLN A 556 -5.05 25.87 -0.65
CA GLN A 556 -5.57 25.95 -2.02
C GLN A 556 -6.86 25.17 -2.27
N TRP A 557 -7.47 24.62 -1.23
CA TRP A 557 -8.82 24.06 -1.33
C TRP A 557 -9.79 25.11 -1.83
N GLY A 558 -10.60 24.78 -2.83
CA GLY A 558 -11.51 25.76 -3.45
C GLY A 558 -10.84 26.79 -4.38
N GLY A 559 -9.51 26.69 -4.59
CA GLY A 559 -8.73 27.65 -5.38
C GLY A 559 -7.86 27.00 -6.45
N GLY A 560 -6.53 27.18 -6.33
CA GLY A 560 -5.53 26.74 -7.30
C GLY A 560 -5.64 25.27 -7.69
N MET A 561 -5.93 24.39 -6.74
CA MET A 561 -6.11 22.94 -7.01
C MET A 561 -7.27 22.66 -7.98
N LEU A 562 -8.41 23.36 -7.84
CA LEU A 562 -9.54 23.23 -8.76
C LEU A 562 -9.24 23.84 -10.13
N ASN A 563 -8.47 24.94 -10.16
CA ASN A 563 -8.04 25.56 -11.39
C ASN A 563 -7.13 24.63 -12.20
N ASP A 564 -6.23 23.91 -11.54
CA ASP A 564 -5.35 22.94 -12.21
C ASP A 564 -6.16 21.89 -12.95
N MET A 565 -7.24 21.37 -12.35
CA MET A 565 -8.13 20.39 -12.96
C MET A 565 -8.91 20.98 -14.16
N ALA A 566 -9.47 22.18 -14.02
CA ALA A 566 -10.22 22.86 -15.05
C ALA A 566 -9.35 23.24 -16.27
N ASP A 567 -8.09 23.61 -16.02
CA ASP A 567 -7.13 23.95 -17.06
C ASP A 567 -6.72 22.75 -17.90
N GLY A 568 -6.79 21.54 -17.34
CA GLY A 568 -6.62 20.28 -18.07
C GLY A 568 -7.70 20.06 -19.14
N VAL A 569 -8.96 20.47 -18.86
CA VAL A 569 -10.02 20.40 -19.88
C VAL A 569 -9.70 21.32 -21.07
N ARG A 570 -9.23 22.53 -20.79
CA ARG A 570 -8.83 23.48 -21.85
C ARG A 570 -7.66 22.92 -22.66
N TYR A 571 -6.64 22.38 -21.99
CA TYR A 571 -5.49 21.77 -22.65
C TYR A 571 -5.92 20.65 -23.62
N LEU A 572 -6.79 19.72 -23.20
CA LEU A 572 -7.26 18.65 -24.08
C LEU A 572 -8.04 19.17 -25.30
N ALA A 573 -8.77 20.27 -25.13
CA ALA A 573 -9.49 20.90 -26.24
C ALA A 573 -8.54 21.62 -27.20
N ASP A 574 -7.53 22.34 -26.71
CA ASP A 574 -6.51 23.01 -27.50
C ASP A 574 -5.66 22.02 -28.30
N GLU A 575 -5.40 20.83 -27.76
CA GLU A 575 -4.72 19.72 -28.45
C GLU A 575 -5.65 18.93 -29.43
N GLY A 576 -6.93 19.28 -29.51
CA GLY A 576 -7.89 18.59 -30.39
C GLY A 576 -8.25 17.17 -29.93
N ILE A 577 -7.96 16.81 -28.68
CA ILE A 577 -8.24 15.49 -28.10
C ILE A 577 -9.69 15.41 -27.63
N GLY A 578 -10.21 16.48 -27.05
CA GLY A 578 -11.51 16.50 -26.41
C GLY A 578 -12.30 17.78 -26.67
N ASP A 579 -13.60 17.71 -26.39
CA ASP A 579 -14.52 18.85 -26.50
C ASP A 579 -14.73 19.49 -25.13
N ALA A 580 -14.24 20.72 -24.91
CA ALA A 580 -14.41 21.44 -23.67
C ALA A 580 -15.89 21.66 -23.30
N LYS A 581 -16.82 21.64 -24.26
CA LYS A 581 -18.25 21.75 -23.99
C LYS A 581 -18.88 20.45 -23.52
N ARG A 582 -18.15 19.35 -23.64
CA ARG A 582 -18.55 18.02 -23.20
C ARG A 582 -17.59 17.51 -22.13
N ALA A 583 -17.42 18.29 -21.06
CA ALA A 583 -16.60 17.93 -19.92
C ALA A 583 -17.45 17.65 -18.68
N CYS A 584 -17.19 16.57 -17.98
CA CYS A 584 -17.71 16.27 -16.64
C CYS A 584 -16.57 15.98 -15.68
N ILE A 585 -16.85 16.05 -14.38
CA ILE A 585 -15.89 15.73 -13.33
C ILE A 585 -16.44 14.61 -12.45
N VAL A 586 -15.62 13.60 -12.19
CA VAL A 586 -15.93 12.44 -11.35
C VAL A 586 -14.81 12.29 -10.34
N GLY A 587 -15.10 12.08 -9.07
CA GLY A 587 -14.03 11.87 -8.08
C GLY A 587 -14.51 11.24 -6.79
N ARG A 588 -13.56 10.70 -6.02
CA ARG A 588 -13.77 10.08 -4.71
C ARG A 588 -13.10 10.91 -3.64
N GLY A 589 -13.63 10.89 -2.41
CA GLY A 589 -13.07 11.59 -1.27
C GLY A 589 -12.78 13.07 -1.54
N TYR A 590 -11.52 13.50 -1.51
CA TYR A 590 -11.13 14.85 -1.94
C TYR A 590 -11.49 15.11 -3.42
N GLY A 591 -11.27 14.12 -4.32
CA GLY A 591 -11.72 14.22 -5.71
C GLY A 591 -13.23 14.41 -5.80
N GLY A 592 -14.00 13.80 -4.89
CA GLY A 592 -15.43 14.02 -4.74
C GLY A 592 -15.78 15.44 -4.30
N TYR A 593 -15.00 16.04 -3.39
CA TYR A 593 -15.08 17.47 -3.06
C TYR A 593 -14.82 18.34 -4.29
N ALA A 594 -13.77 18.03 -5.06
CA ALA A 594 -13.45 18.76 -6.28
C ALA A 594 -14.58 18.66 -7.31
N ALA A 595 -15.21 17.49 -7.44
CA ALA A 595 -16.37 17.31 -8.31
C ALA A 595 -17.56 18.18 -7.88
N LEU A 596 -17.86 18.24 -6.57
CA LEU A 596 -18.91 19.09 -6.03
C LEU A 596 -18.59 20.57 -6.21
N SER A 597 -17.35 20.99 -5.98
CA SER A 597 -16.89 22.37 -6.19
C SER A 597 -17.00 22.78 -7.65
N GLY A 598 -16.61 21.88 -8.58
CA GLY A 598 -16.78 22.07 -10.01
C GLY A 598 -18.27 22.17 -10.41
N ALA A 599 -19.13 21.36 -9.78
CA ALA A 599 -20.58 21.41 -10.04
C ALA A 599 -21.24 22.76 -9.72
N VAL A 600 -20.73 23.49 -8.73
CA VAL A 600 -21.28 24.76 -8.25
C VAL A 600 -20.42 25.98 -8.61
N SER A 601 -19.36 25.79 -9.43
CA SER A 601 -18.42 26.88 -9.79
C SER A 601 -19.08 28.02 -10.57
N GLY A 602 -20.05 27.70 -11.41
CA GLY A 602 -20.73 28.66 -12.27
C GLY A 602 -19.92 29.15 -13.46
N ASP A 603 -18.73 28.58 -13.70
CA ASP A 603 -17.83 28.94 -14.81
C ASP A 603 -18.10 28.16 -16.11
N ASN A 604 -19.06 27.23 -16.06
CA ASN A 604 -19.44 26.33 -17.16
C ASN A 604 -18.34 25.40 -17.68
N THR A 605 -17.30 25.16 -16.91
CA THR A 605 -16.25 24.18 -17.26
C THR A 605 -16.84 22.77 -17.31
N TYR A 606 -17.69 22.42 -16.35
CA TYR A 606 -18.29 21.11 -16.27
C TYR A 606 -19.79 21.16 -16.52
N ARG A 607 -20.31 20.26 -17.35
CA ARG A 607 -21.74 20.11 -17.58
C ARG A 607 -22.42 19.08 -16.69
N CYS A 608 -21.63 18.22 -16.03
CA CYS A 608 -22.11 17.29 -15.02
C CYS A 608 -21.00 16.91 -14.01
N ALA A 609 -21.41 16.41 -12.85
CA ALA A 609 -20.49 15.99 -11.80
C ALA A 609 -20.96 14.71 -11.11
N VAL A 610 -20.00 13.86 -10.72
CA VAL A 610 -20.26 12.70 -9.87
C VAL A 610 -19.31 12.73 -8.68
N SER A 611 -19.85 12.68 -7.47
CA SER A 611 -19.09 12.67 -6.22
C SER A 611 -19.28 11.35 -5.50
N ILE A 612 -18.20 10.62 -5.27
CA ILE A 612 -18.20 9.34 -4.53
C ILE A 612 -17.58 9.62 -3.15
N GLY A 613 -18.38 9.51 -2.08
CA GLY A 613 -17.90 9.78 -0.71
C GLY A 613 -17.27 11.16 -0.55
N GLY A 614 -17.76 12.19 -1.28
CA GLY A 614 -17.12 13.52 -1.29
C GLY A 614 -17.56 14.42 -0.15
N ILE A 615 -16.71 15.41 0.14
CA ILE A 615 -16.93 16.44 1.18
C ILE A 615 -17.74 17.59 0.58
N SER A 616 -18.84 17.98 1.21
CA SER A 616 -19.71 19.08 0.75
C SER A 616 -19.70 20.28 1.67
N ASP A 617 -19.59 20.06 2.99
CA ASP A 617 -19.41 21.09 4.02
C ASP A 617 -18.04 20.91 4.69
N VAL A 618 -17.09 21.76 4.31
CA VAL A 618 -15.70 21.66 4.79
C VAL A 618 -15.61 22.02 6.28
N ALA A 619 -16.48 22.90 6.79
CA ALA A 619 -16.48 23.30 8.20
C ALA A 619 -16.96 22.13 9.10
N GLU A 620 -18.08 21.50 8.71
CA GLU A 620 -18.61 20.33 9.40
C GLU A 620 -17.62 19.15 9.32
N TYR A 621 -17.09 18.89 8.13
CA TYR A 621 -16.09 17.82 7.93
C TYR A 621 -14.85 18.02 8.82
N ARG A 622 -14.29 19.24 8.90
CA ARG A 622 -13.15 19.54 9.77
C ARG A 622 -13.47 19.26 11.23
N SER A 623 -14.67 19.61 11.69
CA SER A 623 -15.11 19.35 13.07
C SER A 623 -15.21 17.85 13.33
N TRP A 624 -15.92 17.14 12.46
CA TRP A 624 -16.05 15.69 12.52
C TRP A 624 -14.69 15.00 12.47
N TYR A 625 -13.81 15.39 11.56
CA TYR A 625 -12.47 14.82 11.40
C TYR A 625 -11.62 15.03 12.65
N SER A 626 -11.68 16.19 13.28
CA SER A 626 -10.96 16.48 14.53
C SER A 626 -11.44 15.61 15.69
N GLU A 627 -12.73 15.27 15.72
CA GLU A 627 -13.31 14.41 16.77
C GLU A 627 -13.00 12.93 16.57
N HIS A 628 -13.08 12.45 15.32
CA HIS A 628 -13.02 11.04 14.99
C HIS A 628 -11.62 10.57 14.55
N ARG A 629 -10.82 11.48 13.97
CA ARG A 629 -9.47 11.23 13.45
C ARG A 629 -8.36 11.92 14.26
N SER A 630 -8.61 12.26 15.51
CA SER A 630 -7.52 12.64 16.44
C SER A 630 -6.54 11.48 16.71
N ARG A 631 -6.80 10.32 16.15
CA ARG A 631 -5.98 9.12 16.15
C ARG A 631 -5.25 9.01 14.80
N PRO A 632 -3.97 8.60 14.77
CA PRO A 632 -3.30 8.27 13.51
C PRO A 632 -4.08 7.21 12.74
N ASP A 633 -4.25 7.41 11.45
CA ASP A 633 -4.87 6.44 10.57
C ASP A 633 -3.98 5.20 10.47
N PRO A 634 -4.53 3.99 10.62
CA PRO A 634 -3.80 2.76 10.33
C PRO A 634 -3.20 2.74 8.92
N ASP A 635 -3.91 3.29 7.93
CA ASP A 635 -3.50 3.31 6.53
C ASP A 635 -2.47 4.42 6.22
N GLU A 636 -2.31 5.43 7.10
CA GLU A 636 -1.23 6.41 7.04
C GLU A 636 0.15 5.83 7.43
N LEU A 637 0.17 4.66 8.03
CA LEU A 637 1.38 3.87 8.22
C LEU A 637 1.69 3.17 6.91
N GLY A 638 2.31 3.85 5.99
CA GLY A 638 2.56 3.46 4.61
C GLY A 638 2.57 1.94 4.37
N ALA A 639 1.85 1.50 3.36
CA ALA A 639 1.81 0.09 2.98
C ALA A 639 3.24 -0.47 2.97
N LEU A 640 3.44 -1.61 3.62
CA LEU A 640 4.69 -2.34 3.55
C LEU A 640 4.87 -2.76 2.09
N GLU A 641 5.68 -2.01 1.35
CA GLU A 641 6.06 -2.43 0.01
C GLU A 641 6.81 -3.76 0.12
N PRO A 642 6.42 -4.79 -0.65
CA PRO A 642 6.95 -6.15 -0.50
C PRO A 642 8.46 -6.27 -0.78
N ASP A 643 9.06 -5.25 -1.38
CA ASP A 643 10.38 -5.34 -2.02
C ASP A 643 11.57 -4.88 -1.19
N THR A 644 11.39 -4.43 0.05
CA THR A 644 12.54 -3.97 0.81
C THR A 644 13.14 -5.11 1.64
N ALA A 645 14.44 -5.29 1.56
CA ALA A 645 15.19 -6.24 2.40
C ALA A 645 14.99 -5.99 3.90
N TYR A 646 14.56 -4.78 4.23
CA TYR A 646 14.11 -4.35 5.55
C TYR A 646 12.73 -3.70 5.42
N PRO A 647 11.64 -4.49 5.34
CA PRO A 647 10.29 -3.96 5.22
C PRO A 647 9.93 -3.22 6.52
N ARG A 648 10.20 -1.92 6.54
CA ARG A 648 9.85 -1.03 7.64
C ARG A 648 8.88 -0.01 7.11
N ALA A 649 7.67 0.01 7.66
CA ALA A 649 6.73 1.06 7.36
C ALA A 649 7.32 2.40 7.79
N PHE A 650 7.42 3.34 6.86
CA PHE A 650 7.68 4.73 7.19
C PHE A 650 6.48 5.28 7.98
N LYS A 651 6.72 5.66 9.23
CA LYS A 651 5.66 6.20 10.10
C LYS A 651 5.65 7.71 10.01
N VAL A 652 4.71 8.26 9.26
CA VAL A 652 4.42 9.69 9.33
C VAL A 652 3.76 9.97 10.68
N THR A 653 4.36 10.86 11.47
CA THR A 653 3.90 11.16 12.83
C THR A 653 3.06 12.44 12.91
N GLU A 654 2.86 13.16 11.79
CA GLU A 654 1.98 14.32 11.78
C GLU A 654 0.53 13.87 12.03
N LYS A 655 -0.12 14.44 13.03
CA LYS A 655 -1.53 14.13 13.30
C LYS A 655 -2.39 14.54 12.11
N SER A 656 -3.28 13.66 11.69
CA SER A 656 -4.18 13.91 10.54
C SER A 656 -4.94 15.24 10.64
N HIS A 657 -5.40 15.63 11.84
CA HIS A 657 -6.10 16.93 12.02
C HIS A 657 -5.15 18.15 11.90
N VAL A 658 -3.84 18.01 12.23
CA VAL A 658 -2.83 19.06 12.02
C VAL A 658 -2.56 19.20 10.53
N ARG A 659 -2.44 18.09 9.83
CA ARG A 659 -2.30 18.03 8.38
C ARG A 659 -3.50 18.69 7.69
N LEU A 660 -4.72 18.27 8.03
CA LEU A 660 -5.93 18.86 7.47
C LEU A 660 -5.99 20.39 7.73
N LYS A 661 -5.65 20.84 8.95
CA LYS A 661 -5.59 22.27 9.28
C LYS A 661 -4.59 23.02 8.40
N ARG A 662 -3.40 22.47 8.18
CA ARG A 662 -2.36 23.02 7.30
C ARG A 662 -2.87 23.08 5.85
N ARG A 663 -3.48 22.01 5.36
CA ARG A 663 -4.03 21.91 4.01
C ARG A 663 -5.15 22.92 3.76
N LEU A 664 -6.01 23.16 4.75
CA LEU A 664 -7.07 24.17 4.66
C LEU A 664 -6.52 25.60 4.79
N GLY A 665 -5.38 25.79 5.46
CA GLY A 665 -4.77 27.11 5.66
C GLY A 665 -5.69 28.08 6.39
N MET A 666 -5.75 29.32 5.88
CA MET A 666 -6.61 30.42 6.37
C MET A 666 -7.90 30.55 5.53
N ALA A 667 -8.29 29.52 4.79
CA ALA A 667 -9.47 29.58 3.93
C ALA A 667 -10.75 29.88 4.72
N ASP A 668 -11.64 30.67 4.12
CA ASP A 668 -13.01 30.77 4.58
C ASP A 668 -13.76 29.48 4.25
N LEU A 669 -13.93 28.64 5.25
CA LEU A 669 -14.49 27.31 5.08
C LEU A 669 -15.91 27.33 4.52
N ALA A 670 -16.69 28.37 4.81
CA ALA A 670 -18.03 28.50 4.24
C ALA A 670 -17.98 28.84 2.74
N ALA A 671 -17.03 29.67 2.31
CA ALA A 671 -16.86 30.04 0.91
C ALA A 671 -16.41 28.87 0.03
N ILE A 672 -15.60 27.94 0.59
CA ILE A 672 -15.11 26.76 -0.11
C ILE A 672 -15.98 25.51 0.10
N SER A 673 -17.11 25.62 0.81
CA SER A 673 -18.07 24.51 1.00
C SER A 673 -19.10 24.48 -0.12
N PRO A 674 -19.10 23.46 -1.00
CA PRO A 674 -20.04 23.35 -2.12
C PRO A 674 -21.51 23.40 -1.72
N VAL A 675 -21.84 22.88 -0.54
CA VAL A 675 -23.22 22.84 -0.02
C VAL A 675 -23.89 24.23 0.00
N ASN A 676 -23.13 25.31 0.21
CA ASN A 676 -23.65 26.67 0.26
C ASN A 676 -24.09 27.22 -1.10
N LYS A 677 -23.77 26.51 -2.18
CA LYS A 677 -24.12 26.85 -3.57
C LYS A 677 -24.86 25.72 -4.28
N ALA A 678 -25.36 24.73 -3.54
CA ALA A 678 -25.91 23.49 -4.07
C ALA A 678 -27.12 23.70 -5.00
N ASP A 679 -27.88 24.80 -4.84
CA ASP A 679 -29.01 25.18 -5.69
C ASP A 679 -28.60 25.62 -7.10
N SER A 680 -27.31 25.98 -7.31
CA SER A 680 -26.74 26.33 -8.61
C SER A 680 -26.02 25.14 -9.30
N ALA A 681 -26.00 23.95 -8.68
CA ALA A 681 -25.29 22.83 -9.19
C ALA A 681 -25.77 22.42 -10.60
N VAL A 682 -24.82 22.09 -11.48
CA VAL A 682 -25.08 21.33 -12.71
C VAL A 682 -25.66 19.94 -12.36
N PRO A 683 -26.20 19.16 -13.31
CA PRO A 683 -26.60 17.78 -13.01
C PRO A 683 -25.52 17.06 -12.21
N THR A 684 -25.88 16.59 -11.02
CA THR A 684 -24.94 16.02 -10.06
C THR A 684 -25.48 14.70 -9.48
N LEU A 685 -24.61 13.69 -9.42
CA LEU A 685 -24.85 12.42 -8.76
C LEU A 685 -23.94 12.31 -7.54
N LEU A 686 -24.53 12.03 -6.39
CA LEU A 686 -23.81 11.65 -5.17
C LEU A 686 -23.91 10.15 -5.00
N ILE A 687 -22.78 9.50 -4.92
CA ILE A 687 -22.64 8.07 -4.55
C ILE A 687 -21.96 8.04 -3.18
N HIS A 688 -22.54 7.37 -2.18
CA HIS A 688 -21.92 7.33 -0.86
C HIS A 688 -21.91 5.91 -0.29
N PRO A 689 -20.72 5.35 0.01
CA PRO A 689 -20.60 4.08 0.69
C PRO A 689 -21.16 4.15 2.12
N GLU A 690 -21.95 3.17 2.53
CA GLU A 690 -22.59 3.18 3.85
C GLU A 690 -21.59 3.04 5.01
N ALA A 691 -20.57 2.20 4.80
CA ALA A 691 -19.52 1.95 5.79
C ALA A 691 -18.30 2.89 5.63
N ASP A 692 -18.49 4.05 4.98
CA ASP A 692 -17.43 5.05 4.82
C ASP A 692 -16.99 5.59 6.18
N ARG A 693 -15.70 5.37 6.49
CA ARG A 693 -15.07 5.84 7.73
C ARG A 693 -14.18 7.07 7.53
N GLU A 694 -13.97 7.49 6.27
CA GLU A 694 -13.15 8.63 5.87
C GLU A 694 -13.99 9.91 5.79
N VAL A 695 -15.13 9.79 5.13
CA VAL A 695 -16.09 10.88 4.93
C VAL A 695 -17.46 10.41 5.40
N PRO A 696 -18.07 11.10 6.37
CA PRO A 696 -19.38 10.66 6.88
C PRO A 696 -20.48 10.85 5.82
N THR A 697 -21.40 9.87 5.72
CA THR A 697 -22.54 9.91 4.79
C THR A 697 -23.39 11.16 4.91
N GLN A 698 -23.32 11.85 6.06
CA GLN A 698 -23.97 13.14 6.30
C GLN A 698 -23.56 14.19 5.27
N GLN A 699 -22.31 14.18 4.79
CA GLN A 699 -21.82 15.12 3.77
C GLN A 699 -22.65 15.04 2.48
N SER A 700 -22.94 13.83 1.99
CA SER A 700 -23.81 13.69 0.81
C SER A 700 -25.28 14.01 1.10
N ARG A 701 -25.79 13.72 2.31
CA ARG A 701 -27.18 14.01 2.66
C ARG A 701 -27.45 15.51 2.70
N ILE A 702 -26.59 16.29 3.34
CA ILE A 702 -26.76 17.77 3.39
C ILE A 702 -26.66 18.38 2.00
N MET A 703 -25.75 17.91 1.14
CA MET A 703 -25.61 18.36 -0.25
C MET A 703 -26.87 18.08 -1.08
N ARG A 704 -27.41 16.86 -0.97
CA ARG A 704 -28.66 16.47 -1.63
C ARG A 704 -29.82 17.40 -1.20
N ASP A 705 -29.98 17.60 0.11
CA ASP A 705 -31.09 18.38 0.65
C ASP A 705 -30.99 19.86 0.28
N ALA A 706 -29.77 20.43 0.27
CA ALA A 706 -29.49 21.78 -0.20
C ALA A 706 -29.77 21.95 -1.71
N GLY A 707 -29.60 20.91 -2.52
CA GLY A 707 -29.81 20.94 -3.97
C GLY A 707 -31.28 20.92 -4.42
N LYS A 708 -32.25 20.90 -3.47
CA LYS A 708 -33.69 21.05 -3.74
C LYS A 708 -34.25 20.13 -4.83
N GLY A 709 -33.81 18.86 -4.84
CA GLY A 709 -34.24 17.85 -5.80
C GLY A 709 -33.49 17.82 -7.14
N ARG A 710 -32.51 18.68 -7.36
CA ARG A 710 -31.66 18.67 -8.58
C ARG A 710 -30.50 17.68 -8.50
N ILE A 711 -30.11 17.27 -7.29
CA ILE A 711 -28.99 16.40 -7.00
C ILE A 711 -29.51 14.98 -6.73
N GLN A 712 -29.01 14.01 -7.48
CA GLN A 712 -29.34 12.61 -7.30
C GLN A 712 -28.45 12.01 -6.19
N TYR A 713 -28.97 11.04 -5.44
CA TYR A 713 -28.24 10.37 -4.37
C TYR A 713 -28.42 8.85 -4.46
N LEU A 714 -27.29 8.14 -4.42
CA LEU A 714 -27.20 6.69 -4.37
C LEU A 714 -26.35 6.29 -3.15
N GLN A 715 -26.91 5.55 -2.21
CA GLN A 715 -26.16 4.94 -1.12
C GLN A 715 -25.76 3.52 -1.52
N LEU A 716 -24.49 3.16 -1.32
CA LEU A 716 -23.97 1.81 -1.55
C LEU A 716 -23.93 1.07 -0.22
N THR A 717 -24.78 0.05 -0.08
CA THR A 717 -24.86 -0.76 1.14
C THR A 717 -23.65 -1.69 1.26
N ASP A 718 -23.15 -1.89 2.49
CA ASP A 718 -22.00 -2.75 2.81
C ASP A 718 -20.70 -2.37 2.05
N CYS A 719 -20.57 -1.12 1.61
CA CYS A 719 -19.41 -0.60 0.91
C CYS A 719 -18.60 0.34 1.80
N ASP A 720 -17.28 0.21 1.74
CA ASP A 720 -16.32 1.10 2.38
C ASP A 720 -15.90 2.27 1.47
N HIS A 721 -15.12 3.21 2.01
CA HIS A 721 -14.64 4.39 1.28
C HIS A 721 -13.92 4.04 -0.02
N ASP A 722 -13.06 3.01 0.02
CA ASP A 722 -12.20 2.59 -1.09
C ASP A 722 -12.90 1.70 -2.12
N LEU A 723 -14.17 1.33 -1.88
CA LEU A 723 -14.91 0.40 -2.74
C LEU A 723 -14.10 -0.89 -2.96
N THR A 724 -13.64 -1.49 -1.87
CA THR A 724 -12.71 -2.63 -1.91
C THR A 724 -13.31 -3.86 -2.57
N THR A 725 -14.63 -4.04 -2.52
CA THR A 725 -15.30 -5.21 -3.07
C THR A 725 -15.72 -5.03 -4.54
N GLU A 726 -15.71 -6.12 -5.30
CA GLU A 726 -16.17 -6.15 -6.70
C GLU A 726 -17.60 -5.60 -6.84
N THR A 727 -18.50 -5.99 -5.93
CA THR A 727 -19.89 -5.54 -5.93
C THR A 727 -20.01 -4.04 -5.79
N CYS A 728 -19.25 -3.44 -4.87
CA CYS A 728 -19.25 -1.98 -4.65
C CYS A 728 -18.70 -1.24 -5.87
N ARG A 729 -17.60 -1.72 -6.44
CA ARG A 729 -17.02 -1.17 -7.69
C ARG A 729 -17.99 -1.24 -8.84
N LEU A 730 -18.67 -2.39 -9.02
CA LEU A 730 -19.62 -2.58 -10.12
C LEU A 730 -20.82 -1.63 -10.01
N GLN A 731 -21.39 -1.49 -8.82
CA GLN A 731 -22.50 -0.56 -8.59
C GLN A 731 -22.08 0.89 -8.85
N ALA A 732 -20.89 1.29 -8.39
CA ALA A 732 -20.35 2.61 -8.65
C ALA A 732 -20.07 2.84 -10.14
N ALA A 733 -19.38 1.91 -10.82
CA ALA A 733 -19.07 1.99 -12.24
C ALA A 733 -20.33 2.11 -13.10
N GLN A 734 -21.36 1.32 -12.79
CA GLN A 734 -22.63 1.36 -13.50
C GLN A 734 -23.31 2.73 -13.32
N ALA A 735 -23.44 3.20 -12.07
CA ALA A 735 -24.06 4.49 -11.78
C ALA A 735 -23.32 5.67 -12.42
N VAL A 736 -21.97 5.65 -12.36
CA VAL A 736 -21.13 6.68 -12.99
C VAL A 736 -21.30 6.68 -14.51
N THR A 737 -21.15 5.52 -15.14
CA THR A 737 -21.21 5.44 -16.61
C THR A 737 -22.61 5.76 -17.17
N ASP A 738 -23.68 5.30 -16.53
CA ASP A 738 -25.05 5.62 -16.93
C ASP A 738 -25.33 7.12 -16.79
N PHE A 739 -24.82 7.75 -15.70
CA PHE A 739 -24.97 9.19 -15.49
C PHE A 739 -24.19 9.98 -16.55
N LEU A 740 -22.96 9.61 -16.84
CA LEU A 740 -22.13 10.26 -17.85
C LEU A 740 -22.76 10.16 -19.24
N LEU A 741 -23.20 8.98 -19.66
CA LEU A 741 -23.87 8.77 -20.97
C LEU A 741 -25.15 9.60 -21.10
N LYS A 742 -25.88 9.82 -20.00
CA LYS A 742 -27.10 10.63 -19.97
C LYS A 742 -26.82 12.13 -20.11
N TYR A 743 -25.79 12.63 -19.42
CA TYR A 743 -25.56 14.08 -19.30
C TYR A 743 -24.38 14.58 -20.13
N ASN A 744 -23.56 13.67 -20.66
CA ASN A 744 -22.40 13.98 -21.50
C ASN A 744 -22.28 13.00 -22.70
N PRO A 745 -23.35 12.85 -23.51
CA PRO A 745 -23.37 11.90 -24.63
C PRO A 745 -22.32 12.22 -25.70
#